data_f480de75a41b7dfe03720f13fa6d164c
#
_entry.id   f480de75a41b7dfe03720f13fa6d164c
#
_cell.length_a   1.000
_cell.length_b   1.000
_cell.length_c   1.000
_cell.angle_alpha   90.00
_cell.angle_beta   90.00
_cell.angle_gamma   90.00
#
_symmetry.space_group_name_H-M   'P 1'
#
loop_
_entity.id
_entity.type
_entity.pdbx_description
1 polymer ?
#
loop_
_entity_poly.entity_id
_entity_poly.type
_entity_poly.pdbx_seq_one_letter_code
_entity_poly.pdbx_strand_id
1 'polypeptide(L)'
;MKVKARTFSGTTSNEVTQREIANRALARKAATEGFVLLKNEGHFLPAPKGGKIALYGAGAVKTIKGGTGSGDVNERDYVTIAQGMKNAGYEVTTEGWLDSYVKVYDQAREDWKAAILKKAEKMESPNAFFEAYSSTPFFMPCGEKIDVDAAKADGADTAVFVMARIAGENKDRFDKEGDYFISEEERVLLAQVCESYKDVVLVINTGGLMDLAFADAFDNIRSIVQYVQAGQEGGNAFADVFTGAVTPSGKMTDTWAKTYNDYPGAEVYSYKSGDLTKERYEEGIFVGYRYFDTFLVPVRYGFGYGMSYTDFVITAGKVSVSNPGTMDPKVSVEVTVKNTGDTYAGKEVVQIYVSCPQGELVKEFRRLAGFGKTKLLAPGEEQHMTITFPLYQLASYSEDQAAWILEPGKYGIWVGNELNTSVLSGALELDQEAVMVQCENICPLKEELKEIMPFAKKVQARELAWHEELKAKGIVPVAVKAADIPTEKVDYQKIPEVLPGRAGEIVEQMSEEQLVQMATGDPGKDQGNALGSAGISVPGSAAETPLVAAEEPWNVASIALADGPAGLRLKKEYQVENGRIVPTDFLSALEGGFFAASKEKRGTSYYQYCTAIPVGTLLAQTWNLDLVRELGEMIGHEMELFGITLWLAPGMNIHRNPLCGRNFEYYSEDPLLAGMMAASMTLGVQKVPGCGTTIKHYACNNQEDNRMGSDSILSERTLREIYLKGFEIAIKDAQPMSIMTSYNLINGVHAANCYDTCTRAARDEWGFAGAIMTDWTTTNVQIQGECTAAGCMRAGNDMVMPGMEEDHENIRKELKEGTLDIRELKRCIYNTVNIILQSNQYEEAVSYENQFDGLGEWLTVK
;
A
#
# COMPACT_ATOMS: atom_id res chain seq x y z
N MET A 1 -11.98 -31.21 13.82
CA MET A 1 -12.52 -29.91 13.40
C MET A 1 -13.60 -30.16 12.37
N LYS A 2 -14.69 -29.45 12.42
CA LYS A 2 -15.81 -29.62 11.50
C LYS A 2 -15.78 -28.56 10.42
N VAL A 3 -15.65 -29.02 9.16
CA VAL A 3 -15.68 -28.13 8.00
C VAL A 3 -17.09 -27.60 7.79
N LYS A 4 -17.24 -26.29 7.59
CA LYS A 4 -18.54 -25.66 7.29
C LYS A 4 -19.07 -26.16 5.95
N ALA A 5 -20.37 -26.39 5.86
CA ALA A 5 -21.01 -26.67 4.59
C ALA A 5 -20.87 -25.45 3.66
N ARG A 6 -20.32 -25.65 2.46
CA ARG A 6 -20.21 -24.57 1.46
C ARG A 6 -21.58 -24.23 0.90
N THR A 7 -21.86 -22.94 0.82
CA THR A 7 -23.03 -22.36 0.15
C THR A 7 -22.55 -21.48 -1.01
N PHE A 8 -23.44 -21.15 -1.95
CA PHE A 8 -23.11 -20.15 -2.97
C PHE A 8 -22.89 -18.80 -2.32
N SER A 9 -21.77 -18.14 -2.68
CA SER A 9 -21.37 -16.86 -2.14
C SER A 9 -22.33 -15.74 -2.54
N GLY A 10 -22.59 -14.80 -1.63
CA GLY A 10 -23.45 -13.64 -1.88
C GLY A 10 -24.92 -13.90 -1.65
N THR A 11 -25.77 -13.05 -2.23
CA THR A 11 -27.22 -13.05 -2.06
C THR A 11 -27.96 -13.09 -3.38
N THR A 12 -29.16 -13.65 -3.41
CA THR A 12 -30.05 -13.62 -4.59
C THR A 12 -30.85 -12.33 -4.71
N SER A 13 -30.86 -11.48 -3.69
CA SER A 13 -31.49 -10.16 -3.72
C SER A 13 -30.51 -9.10 -4.24
N ASN A 14 -30.99 -8.25 -5.16
CA ASN A 14 -30.25 -7.08 -5.65
C ASN A 14 -30.58 -5.80 -4.85
N GLU A 15 -31.28 -5.89 -3.73
CA GLU A 15 -31.58 -4.74 -2.86
C GLU A 15 -30.31 -4.29 -2.10
N VAL A 16 -30.22 -2.97 -1.87
CA VAL A 16 -29.12 -2.39 -1.08
C VAL A 16 -29.27 -2.85 0.38
N THR A 17 -28.22 -3.41 0.92
CA THR A 17 -28.24 -3.95 2.31
C THR A 17 -27.80 -2.91 3.32
N GLN A 18 -28.15 -3.12 4.61
CA GLN A 18 -27.67 -2.30 5.73
C GLN A 18 -26.15 -2.34 5.87
N ARG A 19 -25.51 -3.46 5.54
CA ARG A 19 -24.06 -3.61 5.46
C ARG A 19 -23.47 -2.61 4.45
N GLU A 20 -24.00 -2.60 3.22
CA GLU A 20 -23.52 -1.67 2.18
C GLU A 20 -23.64 -0.22 2.64
N ILE A 21 -24.75 0.17 3.29
CA ILE A 21 -24.96 1.53 3.80
C ILE A 21 -23.91 1.89 4.86
N ALA A 22 -23.68 1.00 5.83
CA ALA A 22 -22.71 1.22 6.90
C ALA A 22 -21.28 1.28 6.38
N ASN A 23 -20.91 0.35 5.49
CA ASN A 23 -19.58 0.29 4.90
C ASN A 23 -19.27 1.52 4.03
N ARG A 24 -20.26 2.01 3.25
CA ARG A 24 -20.14 3.27 2.48
C ARG A 24 -19.89 4.46 3.39
N ALA A 25 -20.57 4.54 4.53
CA ALA A 25 -20.34 5.61 5.50
C ALA A 25 -18.91 5.58 6.07
N LEU A 26 -18.38 4.40 6.37
CA LEU A 26 -17.00 4.24 6.84
C LEU A 26 -15.97 4.59 5.74
N ALA A 27 -16.19 4.13 4.50
CA ALA A 27 -15.35 4.50 3.36
C ALA A 27 -15.33 6.01 3.12
N ARG A 28 -16.49 6.69 3.24
CA ARG A 28 -16.60 8.18 3.16
C ARG A 28 -15.81 8.86 4.26
N LYS A 29 -15.91 8.39 5.52
CA LYS A 29 -15.13 8.89 6.65
C LYS A 29 -13.63 8.78 6.38
N ALA A 30 -13.17 7.64 5.87
CA ALA A 30 -11.76 7.44 5.56
C ALA A 30 -11.27 8.36 4.42
N ALA A 31 -12.08 8.55 3.38
CA ALA A 31 -11.76 9.45 2.28
C ALA A 31 -11.63 10.91 2.77
N THR A 32 -12.57 11.39 3.60
CA THR A 32 -12.50 12.76 4.14
C THR A 32 -11.27 12.99 5.01
N GLU A 33 -10.85 12.01 5.80
CA GLU A 33 -9.65 12.12 6.63
C GLU A 33 -8.35 12.01 5.85
N GLY A 34 -8.37 11.41 4.65
CA GLY A 34 -7.18 11.21 3.82
C GLY A 34 -6.88 12.35 2.87
N PHE A 35 -7.86 13.17 2.48
CA PHE A 35 -7.60 14.30 1.58
C PHE A 35 -6.64 15.30 2.20
N VAL A 36 -5.63 15.70 1.41
CA VAL A 36 -4.66 16.70 1.85
C VAL A 36 -4.95 18.04 1.19
N LEU A 37 -5.18 19.04 2.00
CA LEU A 37 -5.31 20.44 1.55
C LEU A 37 -3.89 21.00 1.36
N LEU A 38 -3.46 21.15 0.11
CA LEU A 38 -2.11 21.59 -0.26
C LEU A 38 -1.95 23.10 -0.32
N LYS A 39 -3.02 23.81 -0.73
CA LYS A 39 -3.10 25.27 -0.82
C LYS A 39 -4.50 25.70 -0.43
N ASN A 40 -4.61 26.81 0.33
CA ASN A 40 -5.89 27.46 0.66
C ASN A 40 -5.69 28.96 0.86
N GLU A 41 -5.53 29.67 -0.23
CA GLU A 41 -5.20 31.08 -0.21
C GLU A 41 -6.40 31.95 0.22
N GLY A 42 -6.16 32.80 1.21
CA GLY A 42 -7.17 33.66 1.79
C GLY A 42 -8.31 32.91 2.50
N HIS A 43 -8.05 31.70 2.96
CA HIS A 43 -9.07 30.81 3.57
C HIS A 43 -10.28 30.60 2.66
N PHE A 44 -10.05 30.39 1.35
CA PHE A 44 -11.11 30.26 0.35
C PHE A 44 -12.03 29.08 0.67
N LEU A 45 -11.46 27.91 1.01
CA LEU A 45 -12.20 26.79 1.57
C LEU A 45 -12.26 26.92 3.11
N PRO A 46 -13.36 26.50 3.73
CA PRO A 46 -14.54 25.90 3.15
C PRO A 46 -15.43 26.93 2.43
N ALA A 47 -16.04 26.49 1.32
CA ALA A 47 -16.98 27.30 0.55
C ALA A 47 -18.40 27.20 1.13
N PRO A 48 -19.25 28.25 0.95
CA PRO A 48 -20.65 28.19 1.36
C PRO A 48 -21.38 27.00 0.71
N LYS A 49 -22.20 26.28 1.49
CA LYS A 49 -22.98 25.15 1.00
C LYS A 49 -24.06 25.60 -0.01
N GLY A 50 -24.11 24.91 -1.15
CA GLY A 50 -25.07 25.16 -2.22
C GLY A 50 -24.71 26.39 -3.08
N GLY A 51 -25.58 26.73 -4.04
CA GLY A 51 -25.30 27.74 -5.03
C GLY A 51 -24.85 27.16 -6.36
N LYS A 52 -24.36 28.02 -7.27
CA LYS A 52 -23.89 27.63 -8.59
C LYS A 52 -22.40 27.33 -8.56
N ILE A 53 -22.00 26.28 -9.29
CA ILE A 53 -20.61 25.87 -9.41
C ILE A 53 -20.33 25.32 -10.80
N ALA A 54 -19.16 25.64 -11.34
CA ALA A 54 -18.67 25.08 -12.59
C ALA A 54 -17.73 23.91 -12.31
N LEU A 55 -17.85 22.82 -13.06
CA LEU A 55 -17.00 21.64 -12.92
C LEU A 55 -16.35 21.31 -14.28
N TYR A 56 -15.05 21.16 -14.28
CA TYR A 56 -14.25 20.84 -15.45
C TYR A 56 -13.15 19.82 -15.15
N GLY A 57 -12.52 19.32 -16.21
CA GLY A 57 -11.46 18.33 -16.13
C GLY A 57 -11.99 16.91 -16.11
N ALA A 58 -11.14 16.00 -16.56
CA ALA A 58 -11.49 14.59 -16.78
C ALA A 58 -12.09 13.90 -15.53
N GLY A 59 -11.50 14.16 -14.35
CA GLY A 59 -11.95 13.57 -13.10
C GLY A 59 -13.25 14.10 -12.53
N ALA A 60 -13.81 15.19 -13.06
CA ALA A 60 -15.06 15.74 -12.55
C ALA A 60 -16.23 14.74 -12.67
N VAL A 61 -16.36 14.08 -13.82
CA VAL A 61 -17.43 13.12 -14.13
C VAL A 61 -16.92 11.70 -14.36
N LYS A 62 -15.64 11.51 -14.70
CA LYS A 62 -14.97 10.22 -14.75
C LYS A 62 -13.94 10.14 -13.61
N THR A 63 -14.40 10.36 -12.39
CA THR A 63 -13.58 10.33 -11.18
C THR A 63 -12.93 8.96 -11.00
N ILE A 64 -11.62 8.93 -10.84
CA ILE A 64 -10.87 7.70 -10.64
C ILE A 64 -10.98 7.31 -9.16
N LYS A 65 -11.68 6.20 -8.90
CA LYS A 65 -11.93 5.67 -7.55
C LYS A 65 -10.77 4.84 -7.00
N GLY A 66 -10.01 4.19 -7.89
CA GLY A 66 -8.92 3.26 -7.58
C GLY A 66 -8.09 2.96 -8.82
N GLY A 67 -6.99 2.22 -8.67
CA GLY A 67 -6.13 1.81 -9.76
C GLY A 67 -6.70 0.68 -10.60
N THR A 68 -6.02 0.37 -11.72
CA THR A 68 -6.37 -0.74 -12.61
C THR A 68 -5.60 -2.02 -12.25
N GLY A 69 -6.00 -3.14 -12.83
CA GLY A 69 -5.40 -4.45 -12.56
C GLY A 69 -5.93 -5.08 -11.28
N SER A 70 -5.07 -5.64 -10.46
CA SER A 70 -5.42 -6.24 -9.16
C SER A 70 -6.03 -5.24 -8.17
N GLY A 71 -5.75 -3.96 -8.34
CA GLY A 71 -6.28 -2.88 -7.51
C GLY A 71 -7.73 -2.47 -7.79
N ASP A 72 -8.39 -3.02 -8.83
CA ASP A 72 -9.79 -2.72 -9.10
C ASP A 72 -10.72 -3.45 -8.12
N VAL A 73 -11.82 -2.80 -7.72
CA VAL A 73 -12.86 -3.36 -6.83
C VAL A 73 -14.20 -3.35 -7.53
N ASN A 74 -14.99 -4.39 -7.31
CA ASN A 74 -16.29 -4.58 -7.93
C ASN A 74 -17.43 -4.17 -6.98
N GLU A 75 -17.48 -2.88 -6.62
CA GLU A 75 -18.59 -2.28 -5.86
C GLU A 75 -19.87 -2.17 -6.71
N ARG A 76 -21.02 -1.94 -6.08
CA ARG A 76 -22.30 -1.73 -6.78
C ARG A 76 -22.28 -0.51 -7.69
N ASP A 77 -21.90 0.61 -7.15
CA ASP A 77 -21.75 1.93 -7.80
C ASP A 77 -20.77 2.79 -7.00
N TYR A 78 -20.33 3.88 -7.59
CA TYR A 78 -19.49 4.89 -6.91
C TYR A 78 -19.97 6.32 -7.22
N VAL A 79 -19.64 7.26 -6.34
CA VAL A 79 -20.03 8.66 -6.43
C VAL A 79 -18.89 9.47 -7.04
N THR A 80 -19.13 10.06 -8.22
CA THR A 80 -18.19 10.99 -8.86
C THR A 80 -18.16 12.34 -8.15
N ILE A 81 -17.12 13.14 -8.38
CA ILE A 81 -17.04 14.50 -7.81
C ILE A 81 -18.26 15.33 -8.24
N ALA A 82 -18.66 15.28 -9.53
CA ALA A 82 -19.84 15.98 -10.00
C ALA A 82 -21.12 15.55 -9.27
N GLN A 83 -21.29 14.24 -9.04
CA GLN A 83 -22.46 13.75 -8.29
C GLN A 83 -22.39 14.16 -6.82
N GLY A 84 -21.22 14.12 -6.19
CA GLY A 84 -21.02 14.55 -4.79
C GLY A 84 -21.37 16.03 -4.58
N MET A 85 -20.97 16.89 -5.51
CA MET A 85 -21.32 18.33 -5.46
C MET A 85 -22.83 18.54 -5.60
N LYS A 86 -23.50 17.82 -6.50
CA LYS A 86 -24.97 17.83 -6.61
C LYS A 86 -25.64 17.34 -5.32
N ASN A 87 -25.15 16.27 -4.72
CA ASN A 87 -25.66 15.74 -3.45
C ASN A 87 -25.51 16.75 -2.30
N ALA A 88 -24.48 17.62 -2.35
CA ALA A 88 -24.29 18.71 -1.41
C ALA A 88 -25.17 19.94 -1.68
N GLY A 89 -25.98 19.93 -2.74
CA GLY A 89 -26.95 20.96 -3.07
C GLY A 89 -26.44 22.03 -4.03
N TYR A 90 -25.33 21.82 -4.74
CA TYR A 90 -24.88 22.73 -5.79
C TYR A 90 -25.60 22.51 -7.10
N GLU A 91 -25.92 23.61 -7.79
CA GLU A 91 -26.34 23.65 -9.18
C GLU A 91 -25.08 23.66 -10.06
N VAL A 92 -24.83 22.58 -10.80
CA VAL A 92 -23.69 22.48 -11.70
C VAL A 92 -24.03 23.18 -13.01
N THR A 93 -23.33 24.30 -13.32
CA THR A 93 -23.61 25.11 -14.52
C THR A 93 -23.07 24.52 -15.80
N THR A 94 -22.16 23.55 -15.71
CA THR A 94 -21.39 22.96 -16.83
C THR A 94 -21.85 21.56 -17.23
N GLU A 95 -23.08 21.16 -16.96
CA GLU A 95 -23.64 19.84 -17.31
C GLU A 95 -23.42 19.48 -18.79
N GLY A 96 -23.63 20.42 -19.71
CA GLY A 96 -23.44 20.21 -21.14
C GLY A 96 -21.98 19.84 -21.50
N TRP A 97 -21.00 20.47 -20.82
CA TRP A 97 -19.59 20.14 -21.00
C TRP A 97 -19.26 18.75 -20.42
N LEU A 98 -19.78 18.43 -19.24
CA LEU A 98 -19.60 17.12 -18.62
C LEU A 98 -20.19 15.98 -19.50
N ASP A 99 -21.37 16.17 -20.04
CA ASP A 99 -22.03 15.21 -20.96
C ASP A 99 -21.25 15.05 -22.27
N SER A 100 -20.66 16.13 -22.80
CA SER A 100 -19.76 16.05 -23.97
C SER A 100 -18.50 15.28 -23.63
N TYR A 101 -17.88 15.54 -22.47
CA TYR A 101 -16.71 14.82 -22.04
C TYR A 101 -16.96 13.31 -21.88
N VAL A 102 -18.10 12.91 -21.31
CA VAL A 102 -18.47 11.48 -21.20
C VAL A 102 -18.43 10.80 -22.58
N LYS A 103 -18.96 11.45 -23.63
CA LYS A 103 -18.94 10.89 -25.00
C LYS A 103 -17.53 10.78 -25.54
N VAL A 104 -16.68 11.78 -25.31
CA VAL A 104 -15.26 11.78 -25.73
C VAL A 104 -14.52 10.63 -25.04
N TYR A 105 -14.72 10.48 -23.73
CA TYR A 105 -14.10 9.42 -22.95
C TYR A 105 -14.54 8.03 -23.39
N ASP A 106 -15.87 7.82 -23.54
CA ASP A 106 -16.41 6.52 -23.92
C ASP A 106 -15.93 6.10 -25.32
N GLN A 107 -15.83 7.05 -26.28
CA GLN A 107 -15.26 6.79 -27.60
C GLN A 107 -13.77 6.44 -27.51
N ALA A 108 -13.00 7.16 -26.71
CA ALA A 108 -11.56 6.86 -26.49
C ALA A 108 -11.36 5.47 -25.89
N ARG A 109 -12.25 5.03 -24.98
CA ARG A 109 -12.23 3.67 -24.41
C ARG A 109 -12.50 2.60 -25.49
N GLU A 110 -13.49 2.80 -26.34
CA GLU A 110 -13.79 1.86 -27.44
C GLU A 110 -12.64 1.80 -28.46
N ASP A 111 -12.04 2.95 -28.81
CA ASP A 111 -10.87 3.02 -29.71
C ASP A 111 -9.65 2.30 -29.09
N TRP A 112 -9.41 2.47 -27.81
CA TRP A 112 -8.35 1.78 -27.06
C TRP A 112 -8.59 0.24 -27.05
N LYS A 113 -9.81 -0.21 -26.76
CA LYS A 113 -10.20 -1.62 -26.83
C LYS A 113 -9.93 -2.21 -28.24
N ALA A 114 -10.35 -1.49 -29.28
CA ALA A 114 -10.11 -1.90 -30.66
C ALA A 114 -8.62 -2.00 -30.99
N ALA A 115 -7.80 -1.08 -30.48
CA ALA A 115 -6.35 -1.09 -30.67
C ALA A 115 -5.69 -2.31 -30.02
N ILE A 116 -6.09 -2.66 -28.78
CA ILE A 116 -5.61 -3.85 -28.06
C ILE A 116 -5.96 -5.12 -28.86
N LEU A 117 -7.22 -5.29 -29.22
CA LEU A 117 -7.68 -6.49 -29.96
C LEU A 117 -6.92 -6.64 -31.28
N LYS A 118 -6.78 -5.54 -32.04
CA LYS A 118 -6.02 -5.53 -33.32
C LYS A 118 -4.54 -5.82 -33.13
N LYS A 119 -3.94 -5.41 -32.01
CA LYS A 119 -2.55 -5.71 -31.67
C LYS A 119 -2.40 -7.18 -31.31
N ALA A 120 -3.29 -7.71 -30.48
CA ALA A 120 -3.31 -9.11 -30.06
C ALA A 120 -3.46 -10.08 -31.25
N GLU A 121 -4.33 -9.75 -32.23
CA GLU A 121 -4.50 -10.56 -33.46
C GLU A 121 -3.22 -10.73 -34.30
N LYS A 122 -2.25 -9.83 -34.14
CA LYS A 122 -0.98 -9.84 -34.89
C LYS A 122 0.16 -10.55 -34.15
N MET A 123 -0.06 -10.96 -32.90
CA MET A 123 0.93 -11.57 -32.04
C MET A 123 0.80 -13.10 -32.10
N GLU A 124 1.92 -13.78 -32.36
CA GLU A 124 2.01 -15.24 -32.31
C GLU A 124 2.39 -15.71 -30.90
N SER A 125 1.54 -15.38 -29.91
CA SER A 125 1.75 -15.72 -28.52
C SER A 125 0.46 -16.30 -27.91
N PRO A 126 0.54 -17.33 -27.06
CA PRO A 126 -0.62 -17.82 -26.32
C PRO A 126 -1.18 -16.75 -25.35
N ASN A 127 -0.36 -15.75 -24.98
CA ASN A 127 -0.72 -14.64 -24.11
C ASN A 127 -0.93 -13.31 -24.85
N ALA A 128 -1.15 -13.35 -26.17
CA ALA A 128 -1.22 -12.19 -27.06
C ALA A 128 -2.14 -11.07 -26.56
N PHE A 129 -3.29 -11.41 -25.98
CA PHE A 129 -4.20 -10.41 -25.41
C PHE A 129 -3.58 -9.66 -24.24
N PHE A 130 -2.97 -10.36 -23.27
CA PHE A 130 -2.37 -9.73 -22.11
C PHE A 130 -1.13 -8.90 -22.45
N GLU A 131 -0.32 -9.38 -23.38
CA GLU A 131 0.85 -8.63 -23.88
C GLU A 131 0.41 -7.34 -24.61
N ALA A 132 -0.66 -7.43 -25.41
CA ALA A 132 -1.24 -6.26 -26.08
C ALA A 132 -1.84 -5.28 -25.06
N TYR A 133 -2.58 -5.78 -24.07
CA TYR A 133 -3.19 -4.99 -22.99
C TYR A 133 -2.12 -4.25 -22.19
N SER A 134 -1.15 -4.95 -21.64
CA SER A 134 -0.07 -4.38 -20.81
C SER A 134 0.80 -3.36 -21.56
N SER A 135 1.01 -3.57 -22.87
CA SER A 135 1.82 -2.68 -23.72
C SER A 135 1.05 -1.55 -24.40
N THR A 136 -0.24 -1.36 -24.05
CA THR A 136 -1.10 -0.31 -24.62
C THR A 136 -1.85 0.40 -23.48
N PRO A 137 -1.17 1.26 -22.68
CA PRO A 137 -1.82 1.97 -21.59
C PRO A 137 -2.89 2.93 -22.09
N PHE A 138 -3.98 3.07 -21.32
CA PHE A 138 -5.01 4.05 -21.57
C PHE A 138 -4.65 5.39 -20.93
N PHE A 139 -4.65 6.45 -21.73
CA PHE A 139 -4.54 7.83 -21.26
C PHE A 139 -5.90 8.51 -21.38
N MET A 140 -6.33 9.18 -20.31
CA MET A 140 -7.59 9.91 -20.33
C MET A 140 -7.53 11.05 -21.34
N PRO A 141 -8.49 11.17 -22.25
CA PRO A 141 -8.52 12.28 -23.21
C PRO A 141 -8.74 13.61 -22.46
N CYS A 142 -8.25 14.71 -23.02
CA CYS A 142 -8.64 16.05 -22.60
C CYS A 142 -10.06 16.35 -23.08
N GLY A 143 -10.82 17.14 -22.33
CA GLY A 143 -12.10 17.64 -22.74
C GLY A 143 -11.99 18.77 -23.79
N GLU A 144 -13.13 19.08 -24.41
CA GLU A 144 -13.23 20.15 -25.40
C GLU A 144 -12.92 21.54 -24.77
N LYS A 145 -12.41 22.44 -25.59
CA LYS A 145 -12.25 23.86 -25.23
C LYS A 145 -13.63 24.47 -24.89
N ILE A 146 -13.63 25.43 -23.99
CA ILE A 146 -14.85 26.12 -23.57
C ILE A 146 -15.02 27.45 -24.30
N ASP A 147 -16.26 27.88 -24.43
CA ASP A 147 -16.59 29.24 -24.80
C ASP A 147 -16.48 30.12 -23.55
N VAL A 148 -15.43 30.94 -23.49
CA VAL A 148 -15.11 31.79 -22.34
C VAL A 148 -16.20 32.79 -22.04
N ASP A 149 -16.86 33.37 -23.07
CA ASP A 149 -17.93 34.36 -22.89
C ASP A 149 -19.19 33.69 -22.32
N ALA A 150 -19.52 32.50 -22.80
CA ALA A 150 -20.65 31.74 -22.26
C ALA A 150 -20.38 31.29 -20.82
N ALA A 151 -19.13 30.84 -20.51
CA ALA A 151 -18.71 30.45 -19.18
C ALA A 151 -18.78 31.64 -18.18
N LYS A 152 -18.32 32.83 -18.57
CA LYS A 152 -18.46 34.07 -17.76
C LYS A 152 -19.90 34.43 -17.47
N ALA A 153 -20.83 33.98 -18.29
CA ALA A 153 -22.26 34.30 -18.21
C ALA A 153 -23.11 33.24 -17.51
N ASP A 154 -22.53 32.11 -17.09
CA ASP A 154 -23.26 30.98 -16.49
C ASP A 154 -23.76 31.24 -15.05
N GLY A 155 -23.20 32.25 -14.40
CA GLY A 155 -23.55 32.72 -13.07
C GLY A 155 -22.89 31.98 -11.93
N ALA A 156 -21.85 31.13 -12.20
CA ALA A 156 -20.96 30.62 -11.18
C ALA A 156 -19.76 31.56 -10.99
N ASP A 157 -19.38 31.84 -9.75
CA ASP A 157 -18.14 32.56 -9.41
C ASP A 157 -16.96 31.60 -9.26
N THR A 158 -17.22 30.34 -8.91
CA THR A 158 -16.23 29.32 -8.59
C THR A 158 -16.28 28.18 -9.57
N ALA A 159 -15.07 27.75 -10.03
CA ALA A 159 -14.90 26.52 -10.76
C ALA A 159 -14.07 25.51 -9.97
N VAL A 160 -14.38 24.24 -10.11
CA VAL A 160 -13.51 23.11 -9.68
C VAL A 160 -12.96 22.43 -10.92
N PHE A 161 -11.63 22.38 -11.03
CA PHE A 161 -10.94 21.69 -12.10
C PHE A 161 -10.33 20.39 -11.56
N VAL A 162 -10.75 19.25 -12.09
CA VAL A 162 -10.30 17.94 -11.62
C VAL A 162 -9.31 17.32 -12.60
N MET A 163 -8.04 17.37 -12.23
CA MET A 163 -6.95 16.72 -12.96
C MET A 163 -6.97 15.23 -12.63
N ALA A 164 -7.03 14.37 -13.64
CA ALA A 164 -7.10 12.92 -13.42
C ALA A 164 -6.02 12.16 -14.18
N ARG A 165 -5.43 11.13 -13.54
CA ARG A 165 -4.45 10.19 -14.13
C ARG A 165 -4.74 8.78 -13.66
N ILE A 166 -4.85 7.86 -14.62
CA ILE A 166 -4.95 6.43 -14.34
C ILE A 166 -3.54 5.91 -14.02
N ALA A 167 -3.44 5.11 -12.98
CA ALA A 167 -2.25 4.33 -12.64
C ALA A 167 -2.68 2.88 -12.37
N GLY A 168 -1.78 1.93 -12.53
CA GLY A 168 -2.13 0.54 -12.38
C GLY A 168 -0.96 -0.41 -12.52
N GLU A 169 -1.29 -1.67 -12.41
CA GLU A 169 -0.39 -2.80 -12.49
C GLU A 169 0.15 -3.02 -13.91
N ASN A 170 1.35 -3.60 -14.02
CA ASN A 170 2.08 -3.97 -15.23
C ASN A 170 2.69 -2.81 -16.03
N LYS A 171 2.58 -1.57 -15.60
CA LYS A 171 3.16 -0.44 -16.32
C LYS A 171 3.53 0.70 -15.39
N ASP A 172 4.76 1.20 -15.55
CA ASP A 172 5.18 2.45 -14.94
C ASP A 172 4.58 3.64 -15.68
N ARG A 173 4.44 4.75 -14.95
CA ARG A 173 4.02 6.02 -15.50
C ARG A 173 5.16 6.66 -16.28
N PHE A 174 4.81 7.60 -17.16
CA PHE A 174 5.76 8.24 -18.03
C PHE A 174 6.04 9.70 -17.60
N ASP A 175 7.29 10.09 -17.66
CA ASP A 175 7.71 11.48 -17.47
C ASP A 175 7.45 12.28 -18.76
N LYS A 176 6.18 12.41 -19.15
CA LYS A 176 5.73 13.09 -20.36
C LYS A 176 4.42 13.85 -20.14
N GLU A 177 4.04 14.66 -21.13
CA GLU A 177 2.74 15.33 -21.19
C GLU A 177 1.59 14.32 -21.22
N GLY A 178 0.52 14.65 -20.51
CA GLY A 178 -0.68 13.80 -20.34
C GLY A 178 -0.54 12.71 -19.29
N ASP A 179 0.65 12.54 -18.66
CA ASP A 179 0.87 11.64 -17.52
C ASP A 179 1.48 12.41 -16.34
N TYR A 180 2.82 12.40 -16.19
CA TYR A 180 3.46 13.15 -15.09
C TYR A 180 3.31 14.66 -15.28
N PHE A 181 3.43 15.15 -16.50
CA PHE A 181 3.21 16.55 -16.83
C PHE A 181 1.80 16.80 -17.37
N ILE A 182 1.30 18.02 -17.18
CA ILE A 182 0.07 18.50 -17.81
C ILE A 182 0.27 18.56 -19.34
N SER A 183 -0.72 18.11 -20.13
CA SER A 183 -0.67 18.26 -21.58
C SER A 183 -0.95 19.70 -22.01
N GLU A 184 -0.58 20.05 -23.24
CA GLU A 184 -0.86 21.40 -23.79
C GLU A 184 -2.38 21.63 -23.89
N GLU A 185 -3.17 20.63 -24.26
CA GLU A 185 -4.63 20.72 -24.31
C GLU A 185 -5.23 20.99 -22.92
N GLU A 186 -4.78 20.26 -21.90
CA GLU A 186 -5.21 20.48 -20.52
C GLU A 186 -4.80 21.86 -20.02
N ARG A 187 -3.59 22.34 -20.38
CA ARG A 187 -3.11 23.69 -20.01
C ARG A 187 -4.00 24.77 -20.62
N VAL A 188 -4.38 24.61 -21.89
CA VAL A 188 -5.28 25.54 -22.59
C VAL A 188 -6.66 25.55 -21.94
N LEU A 189 -7.22 24.36 -21.64
CA LEU A 189 -8.51 24.23 -20.99
C LEU A 189 -8.49 24.87 -19.59
N LEU A 190 -7.47 24.59 -18.78
CA LEU A 190 -7.31 25.19 -17.45
C LEU A 190 -7.18 26.71 -17.54
N ALA A 191 -6.41 27.23 -18.50
CA ALA A 191 -6.27 28.67 -18.73
C ALA A 191 -7.63 29.32 -19.06
N GLN A 192 -8.45 28.68 -19.90
CA GLN A 192 -9.79 29.17 -20.22
C GLN A 192 -10.72 29.18 -18.99
N VAL A 193 -10.63 28.14 -18.14
CA VAL A 193 -11.36 28.08 -16.87
C VAL A 193 -10.90 29.21 -15.95
N CYS A 194 -9.59 29.40 -15.77
CA CYS A 194 -9.04 30.47 -14.94
C CYS A 194 -9.40 31.86 -15.47
N GLU A 195 -9.53 32.04 -16.79
CA GLU A 195 -10.00 33.29 -17.40
C GLU A 195 -11.50 33.55 -17.15
N SER A 196 -12.29 32.46 -17.07
CA SER A 196 -13.77 32.57 -17.00
C SER A 196 -14.31 32.77 -15.60
N TYR A 197 -13.63 32.20 -14.57
CA TYR A 197 -14.14 32.21 -13.20
C TYR A 197 -13.22 32.99 -12.26
N LYS A 198 -13.84 33.60 -11.24
CA LYS A 198 -13.12 34.40 -10.24
C LYS A 198 -12.17 33.58 -9.39
N ASP A 199 -12.63 32.44 -8.91
CA ASP A 199 -11.89 31.57 -8.03
C ASP A 199 -11.91 30.11 -8.57
N VAL A 200 -10.77 29.44 -8.55
CA VAL A 200 -10.62 28.07 -9.03
C VAL A 200 -10.08 27.17 -7.92
N VAL A 201 -10.68 26.00 -7.76
CA VAL A 201 -10.18 24.91 -6.90
C VAL A 201 -9.64 23.82 -7.80
N LEU A 202 -8.35 23.49 -7.64
CA LEU A 202 -7.69 22.42 -8.37
C LEU A 202 -7.71 21.13 -7.53
N VAL A 203 -8.23 20.05 -8.10
CA VAL A 203 -8.30 18.73 -7.47
C VAL A 203 -7.39 17.77 -8.21
N ILE A 204 -6.50 17.08 -7.48
CA ILE A 204 -5.53 16.13 -8.02
C ILE A 204 -6.04 14.71 -7.77
N ASN A 205 -6.70 14.13 -8.76
CA ASN A 205 -7.24 12.76 -8.75
C ASN A 205 -6.29 11.83 -9.51
N THR A 206 -5.14 11.53 -8.91
CA THR A 206 -4.07 10.76 -9.53
C THR A 206 -3.57 9.66 -8.59
N GLY A 207 -3.22 8.49 -9.13
CA GLY A 207 -2.69 7.37 -8.34
C GLY A 207 -1.22 7.52 -7.89
N GLY A 208 -0.56 8.61 -8.25
CA GLY A 208 0.80 8.98 -7.85
C GLY A 208 1.01 10.47 -8.04
N LEU A 209 2.14 11.00 -7.57
CA LEU A 209 2.48 12.42 -7.71
C LEU A 209 2.64 12.80 -9.19
N MET A 210 2.38 14.06 -9.51
CA MET A 210 2.57 14.66 -10.84
C MET A 210 3.23 16.03 -10.72
N ASP A 211 3.69 16.60 -11.83
CA ASP A 211 4.17 17.99 -11.84
C ASP A 211 3.01 18.95 -11.53
N LEU A 212 3.26 19.89 -10.62
CA LEU A 212 2.31 20.96 -10.28
C LEU A 212 2.86 22.37 -10.58
N ALA A 213 4.01 22.50 -11.25
CA ALA A 213 4.59 23.80 -11.56
C ALA A 213 3.65 24.65 -12.43
N PHE A 214 2.80 24.03 -13.25
CA PHE A 214 1.80 24.73 -14.05
C PHE A 214 0.80 25.56 -13.23
N ALA A 215 0.50 25.14 -12.00
CA ALA A 215 -0.48 25.82 -11.14
C ALA A 215 0.01 27.22 -10.70
N ASP A 216 1.31 27.45 -10.67
CA ASP A 216 1.92 28.73 -10.30
C ASP A 216 1.67 29.85 -11.34
N ALA A 217 1.25 29.47 -12.55
CA ALA A 217 0.92 30.43 -13.61
C ALA A 217 -0.48 31.09 -13.45
N PHE A 218 -1.29 30.63 -12.47
CA PHE A 218 -2.69 31.05 -12.32
C PHE A 218 -2.95 31.57 -10.90
N ASP A 219 -3.00 32.89 -10.74
CA ASP A 219 -3.19 33.53 -9.42
C ASP A 219 -4.54 33.24 -8.77
N ASN A 220 -5.55 32.85 -9.55
CA ASN A 220 -6.89 32.57 -9.05
C ASN A 220 -7.15 31.09 -8.75
N ILE A 221 -6.15 30.23 -8.82
CA ILE A 221 -6.20 28.90 -8.20
C ILE A 221 -6.05 29.09 -6.68
N ARG A 222 -7.20 29.23 -6.01
CA ARG A 222 -7.27 29.57 -4.58
C ARG A 222 -6.94 28.39 -3.68
N SER A 223 -7.34 27.19 -4.08
CA SER A 223 -7.11 25.97 -3.29
C SER A 223 -6.65 24.82 -4.17
N ILE A 224 -5.81 23.95 -3.62
CA ILE A 224 -5.37 22.71 -4.24
C ILE A 224 -5.61 21.57 -3.25
N VAL A 225 -6.32 20.53 -3.70
CA VAL A 225 -6.64 19.34 -2.90
C VAL A 225 -6.04 18.11 -3.53
N GLN A 226 -5.19 17.40 -2.79
CA GLN A 226 -4.73 16.06 -3.15
C GLN A 226 -5.84 15.07 -2.80
N TYR A 227 -6.52 14.58 -3.83
CA TYR A 227 -7.66 13.67 -3.73
C TYR A 227 -7.22 12.21 -3.82
N VAL A 228 -6.12 11.92 -4.50
CA VAL A 228 -5.61 10.58 -4.85
C VAL A 228 -6.70 9.77 -5.57
N GLN A 229 -7.13 8.64 -4.97
CA GLN A 229 -8.21 7.76 -5.45
C GLN A 229 -9.03 7.31 -4.24
N ALA A 230 -10.24 7.84 -4.12
CA ALA A 230 -10.95 7.89 -2.84
C ALA A 230 -12.04 6.82 -2.66
N GLY A 231 -12.01 5.74 -3.43
CA GLY A 231 -13.00 4.68 -3.35
C GLY A 231 -14.39 5.10 -3.80
N GLN A 232 -15.39 4.32 -3.38
CA GLN A 232 -16.76 4.48 -3.90
C GLN A 232 -17.51 5.73 -3.41
N GLU A 233 -17.08 6.35 -2.31
CA GLU A 233 -17.73 7.55 -1.73
C GLU A 233 -16.93 8.85 -1.93
N GLY A 234 -15.89 8.81 -2.76
CA GLY A 234 -14.95 9.91 -2.93
C GLY A 234 -15.59 11.23 -3.30
N GLY A 235 -16.60 11.25 -4.18
CA GLY A 235 -17.30 12.49 -4.55
C GLY A 235 -18.07 13.13 -3.40
N ASN A 236 -18.77 12.32 -2.58
CA ASN A 236 -19.45 12.82 -1.39
C ASN A 236 -18.45 13.31 -0.33
N ALA A 237 -17.36 12.56 -0.14
CA ALA A 237 -16.28 12.93 0.78
C ALA A 237 -15.62 14.26 0.38
N PHE A 238 -15.39 14.48 -0.92
CA PHE A 238 -14.88 15.75 -1.43
C PHE A 238 -15.84 16.91 -1.13
N ALA A 239 -17.12 16.70 -1.36
CA ALA A 239 -18.14 17.72 -1.06
C ALA A 239 -18.22 18.06 0.44
N ASP A 240 -18.00 17.08 1.34
CA ASP A 240 -17.93 17.30 2.80
C ASP A 240 -16.76 18.22 3.18
N VAL A 241 -15.57 17.96 2.59
CA VAL A 241 -14.40 18.81 2.82
C VAL A 241 -14.61 20.19 2.17
N PHE A 242 -15.08 20.23 0.93
CA PHE A 242 -15.31 21.48 0.19
C PHE A 242 -16.24 22.44 0.93
N THR A 243 -17.30 21.91 1.56
CA THR A 243 -18.31 22.70 2.29
C THR A 243 -17.99 22.93 3.77
N GLY A 244 -16.91 22.34 4.29
CA GLY A 244 -16.56 22.41 5.70
C GLY A 244 -17.43 21.55 6.62
N ALA A 245 -18.21 20.60 6.08
CA ALA A 245 -18.88 19.59 6.90
C ALA A 245 -17.85 18.72 7.63
N VAL A 246 -16.67 18.54 7.04
CA VAL A 246 -15.50 17.91 7.66
C VAL A 246 -14.28 18.82 7.44
N THR A 247 -13.55 19.09 8.50
CA THR A 247 -12.28 19.83 8.45
C THR A 247 -11.17 18.88 7.93
N PRO A 248 -10.40 19.26 6.88
CA PRO A 248 -9.31 18.44 6.38
C PRO A 248 -8.23 18.22 7.46
N SER A 249 -7.74 17.01 7.53
CA SER A 249 -6.71 16.58 8.50
C SER A 249 -5.73 15.58 7.93
N GLY A 250 -5.76 15.34 6.61
CA GLY A 250 -4.83 14.51 5.90
C GLY A 250 -3.43 15.15 5.81
N LYS A 251 -2.40 14.34 5.81
CA LYS A 251 -1.00 14.76 5.69
C LYS A 251 -0.30 13.95 4.60
N MET A 252 0.58 14.60 3.84
CA MET A 252 1.37 13.95 2.79
C MET A 252 2.19 12.79 3.36
N THR A 253 2.23 11.70 2.61
CA THR A 253 3.01 10.49 2.90
C THR A 253 4.21 10.35 1.98
N ASP A 254 4.36 11.33 1.09
CA ASP A 254 5.41 11.42 0.08
C ASP A 254 5.91 12.85 -0.02
N THR A 255 7.18 13.01 -0.33
CA THR A 255 7.78 14.29 -0.63
C THR A 255 7.46 14.68 -2.06
N TRP A 256 6.86 15.84 -2.25
CA TRP A 256 6.57 16.39 -3.58
C TRP A 256 7.70 17.31 -4.04
N ALA A 257 8.52 16.83 -4.95
CA ALA A 257 9.62 17.61 -5.53
C ALA A 257 9.11 18.80 -6.34
N LYS A 258 9.99 19.79 -6.58
CA LYS A 258 9.67 20.92 -7.47
C LYS A 258 9.66 20.50 -8.93
N THR A 259 10.58 19.61 -9.31
CA THR A 259 10.66 19.02 -10.65
C THR A 259 10.94 17.53 -10.53
N TYR A 260 10.64 16.76 -11.57
CA TYR A 260 10.90 15.32 -11.58
C TYR A 260 12.40 15.00 -11.35
N ASN A 261 13.30 15.80 -11.95
CA ASN A 261 14.73 15.57 -11.84
C ASN A 261 15.33 15.86 -10.45
N ASP A 262 14.54 16.40 -9.52
CA ASP A 262 14.95 16.56 -8.13
C ASP A 262 14.87 15.26 -7.32
N TYR A 263 14.14 14.23 -7.81
CA TYR A 263 14.12 12.93 -7.15
C TYR A 263 15.43 12.18 -7.34
N PRO A 264 15.91 11.48 -6.29
CA PRO A 264 17.09 10.63 -6.43
C PRO A 264 16.83 9.52 -7.46
N GLY A 265 17.80 9.25 -8.32
CA GLY A 265 17.67 8.22 -9.37
C GLY A 265 16.67 8.54 -10.49
N ALA A 266 16.14 9.77 -10.60
CA ALA A 266 15.14 10.14 -11.61
C ALA A 266 15.56 9.84 -13.06
N GLU A 267 16.85 9.99 -13.38
CA GLU A 267 17.37 9.78 -14.75
C GLU A 267 17.56 8.30 -15.12
N VAL A 268 17.60 7.42 -14.13
CA VAL A 268 17.90 5.99 -14.31
C VAL A 268 16.77 5.07 -13.86
N TYR A 269 15.62 5.61 -13.48
CA TYR A 269 14.46 4.83 -13.06
C TYR A 269 13.76 4.16 -14.25
N SER A 270 13.46 2.87 -14.15
CA SER A 270 12.66 2.09 -15.11
C SER A 270 13.17 2.29 -16.56
N TYR A 271 12.30 2.55 -17.52
CA TYR A 271 12.62 2.73 -18.95
C TYR A 271 13.65 3.84 -19.23
N LYS A 272 13.85 4.79 -18.32
CA LYS A 272 14.82 5.89 -18.47
C LYS A 272 16.26 5.39 -18.35
N SER A 273 16.50 4.28 -17.65
CA SER A 273 17.83 3.65 -17.56
C SER A 273 18.31 3.08 -18.91
N GLY A 274 17.39 2.76 -19.81
CA GLY A 274 17.66 2.04 -21.04
C GLY A 274 17.89 0.52 -20.86
N ASP A 275 17.89 0.03 -19.61
CA ASP A 275 18.00 -1.38 -19.26
C ASP A 275 16.96 -1.74 -18.19
N LEU A 276 15.84 -2.33 -18.61
CA LEU A 276 14.76 -2.76 -17.71
C LEU A 276 15.08 -4.06 -16.93
N THR A 277 16.22 -4.67 -17.18
CA THR A 277 16.63 -5.91 -16.48
C THR A 277 17.37 -5.63 -15.18
N LYS A 278 17.76 -4.39 -14.94
CA LYS A 278 18.48 -3.96 -13.74
C LYS A 278 17.90 -2.68 -13.18
N GLU A 279 17.49 -2.74 -11.94
CA GLU A 279 17.06 -1.58 -11.17
C GLU A 279 18.08 -1.31 -10.06
N ARG A 280 18.90 -0.26 -10.22
CA ARG A 280 19.99 0.07 -9.29
C ARG A 280 19.50 1.07 -8.25
N TYR A 281 19.61 0.71 -6.98
CA TYR A 281 19.17 1.53 -5.83
C TYR A 281 20.33 2.41 -5.34
N GLU A 282 20.86 3.25 -6.24
CA GLU A 282 22.03 4.09 -5.96
C GLU A 282 21.77 5.19 -4.92
N GLU A 283 20.51 5.50 -4.64
CA GLU A 283 20.12 6.38 -3.55
C GLU A 283 20.35 5.79 -2.15
N GLY A 284 20.55 4.48 -2.04
CA GLY A 284 20.74 3.81 -0.77
C GLY A 284 19.57 4.04 0.19
N ILE A 285 19.87 4.39 1.43
CA ILE A 285 18.84 4.70 2.45
C ILE A 285 18.15 6.06 2.22
N PHE A 286 18.64 6.87 1.26
CA PHE A 286 18.15 8.22 1.03
C PHE A 286 16.96 8.24 0.06
N VAL A 287 15.84 7.66 0.48
CA VAL A 287 14.58 7.64 -0.26
C VAL A 287 13.65 8.73 0.29
N GLY A 288 12.91 9.39 -0.59
CA GLY A 288 11.91 10.40 -0.21
C GLY A 288 12.49 11.51 0.67
N TYR A 289 11.79 11.87 1.75
CA TYR A 289 12.22 12.95 2.63
C TYR A 289 13.62 12.73 3.24
N ARG A 290 14.07 11.48 3.40
CA ARG A 290 15.43 11.18 3.87
C ARG A 290 16.48 11.78 2.94
N TYR A 291 16.21 11.74 1.64
CA TYR A 291 17.04 12.42 0.64
C TYR A 291 16.90 13.94 0.71
N PHE A 292 15.69 14.45 0.53
CA PHE A 292 15.44 15.89 0.40
C PHE A 292 15.91 16.67 1.63
N ASP A 293 15.65 16.18 2.84
CA ASP A 293 16.09 16.81 4.09
C ASP A 293 17.60 16.70 4.30
N THR A 294 18.21 15.56 4.01
CA THR A 294 19.65 15.35 4.24
C THR A 294 20.49 16.14 3.25
N PHE A 295 20.11 16.14 1.97
CA PHE A 295 20.86 16.82 0.91
C PHE A 295 20.45 18.29 0.74
N LEU A 296 19.46 18.76 1.50
CA LEU A 296 18.92 20.14 1.45
C LEU A 296 18.38 20.50 0.06
N VAL A 297 17.67 19.56 -0.56
CA VAL A 297 17.01 19.79 -1.86
C VAL A 297 15.63 20.43 -1.57
N PRO A 298 15.33 21.60 -2.15
CA PRO A 298 14.05 22.27 -1.93
C PRO A 298 12.88 21.46 -2.49
N VAL A 299 11.81 21.36 -1.74
CA VAL A 299 10.59 20.64 -2.11
C VAL A 299 9.44 21.58 -2.44
N ARG A 300 8.41 21.08 -3.13
CA ARG A 300 7.15 21.77 -3.30
C ARG A 300 6.28 21.60 -2.06
N TYR A 301 6.05 20.36 -1.64
CA TYR A 301 5.40 20.01 -0.38
C TYR A 301 6.23 18.91 0.32
N GLY A 302 6.47 19.11 1.60
CA GLY A 302 7.28 18.19 2.40
C GLY A 302 6.48 16.98 2.89
N PHE A 303 7.20 15.97 3.32
CA PHE A 303 6.63 14.83 4.03
C PHE A 303 5.88 15.29 5.29
N GLY A 304 4.68 14.77 5.51
CA GLY A 304 3.83 15.15 6.63
C GLY A 304 3.06 16.47 6.46
N TYR A 305 3.25 17.21 5.36
CA TYR A 305 2.58 18.47 5.09
C TYR A 305 1.08 18.28 4.85
N GLY A 306 0.26 19.25 5.32
CA GLY A 306 -1.17 19.33 5.03
C GLY A 306 -1.82 20.43 5.87
N MET A 307 -2.64 21.26 5.22
CA MET A 307 -3.38 22.37 5.82
C MET A 307 -4.69 21.90 6.46
N SER A 308 -5.23 22.72 7.33
CA SER A 308 -6.55 22.54 7.96
C SER A 308 -7.39 23.82 7.83
N TYR A 309 -8.67 23.79 8.25
CA TYR A 309 -9.52 24.99 8.40
C TYR A 309 -9.39 25.64 9.77
N THR A 310 -8.60 25.02 10.65
CA THR A 310 -8.31 25.54 11.99
C THR A 310 -6.82 25.43 12.28
N ASP A 311 -6.33 26.13 13.29
CA ASP A 311 -4.94 26.15 13.68
C ASP A 311 -4.72 25.33 14.94
N PHE A 312 -3.54 24.70 15.02
CA PHE A 312 -3.14 23.91 16.18
C PHE A 312 -1.79 24.37 16.73
N VAL A 313 -1.66 24.30 18.04
CA VAL A 313 -0.37 24.44 18.73
C VAL A 313 0.00 23.10 19.35
N ILE A 314 1.18 22.60 18.99
CA ILE A 314 1.77 21.38 19.55
C ILE A 314 2.85 21.79 20.54
N THR A 315 2.72 21.34 21.76
CA THR A 315 3.72 21.57 22.83
C THR A 315 4.29 20.23 23.27
N ALA A 316 5.59 20.05 23.06
CA ALA A 316 6.27 18.86 23.54
C ALA A 316 6.48 18.94 25.06
N GLY A 317 6.26 17.81 25.72
CA GLY A 317 6.46 17.61 27.15
C GLY A 317 7.71 16.79 27.44
N LYS A 318 7.59 15.84 28.37
CA LYS A 318 8.67 14.99 28.81
C LYS A 318 9.05 13.94 27.79
N VAL A 319 10.36 13.74 27.60
CA VAL A 319 10.92 12.55 26.94
C VAL A 319 11.41 11.58 28.01
N SER A 320 11.13 10.30 27.84
CA SER A 320 11.56 9.25 28.77
C SER A 320 11.86 7.94 28.03
N VAL A 321 12.67 7.10 28.66
CA VAL A 321 12.93 5.72 28.21
C VAL A 321 12.41 4.78 29.29
N SER A 322 11.57 3.85 28.91
CA SER A 322 11.00 2.81 29.77
C SER A 322 11.59 1.44 29.47
N ASN A 323 11.39 0.49 30.40
CA ASN A 323 11.85 -0.89 30.23
C ASN A 323 13.38 -1.05 29.99
N PRO A 324 14.26 -0.24 30.60
CA PRO A 324 15.69 -0.47 30.49
C PRO A 324 16.02 -1.87 31.04
N GLY A 325 16.95 -2.58 30.40
CA GLY A 325 17.33 -3.94 30.80
C GLY A 325 16.42 -5.05 30.23
N THR A 326 15.42 -4.69 29.44
CA THR A 326 14.59 -5.65 28.66
C THR A 326 14.99 -5.66 27.19
N MET A 327 14.55 -6.65 26.44
CA MET A 327 14.77 -6.75 24.98
C MET A 327 14.00 -5.68 24.20
N ASP A 328 13.06 -4.98 24.82
CA ASP A 328 12.20 -3.99 24.17
C ASP A 328 12.12 -2.68 25.00
N PRO A 329 13.23 -1.93 25.09
CA PRO A 329 13.21 -0.60 25.69
C PRO A 329 12.40 0.36 24.79
N LYS A 330 11.53 1.16 25.40
CA LYS A 330 10.63 2.08 24.69
C LYS A 330 11.00 3.54 24.96
N VAL A 331 10.92 4.37 23.92
CA VAL A 331 10.99 5.83 24.02
C VAL A 331 9.57 6.39 24.04
N SER A 332 9.28 7.25 25.00
CA SER A 332 7.99 7.93 25.13
C SER A 332 8.18 9.43 25.06
N VAL A 333 7.34 10.10 24.29
CA VAL A 333 7.30 11.55 24.11
C VAL A 333 5.90 12.05 24.48
N GLU A 334 5.81 12.84 25.54
CA GLU A 334 4.56 13.51 25.92
C GLU A 334 4.34 14.74 25.04
N VAL A 335 3.12 14.95 24.58
CA VAL A 335 2.75 16.12 23.81
C VAL A 335 1.36 16.62 24.20
N THR A 336 1.15 17.93 24.08
CA THR A 336 -0.16 18.54 24.19
C THR A 336 -0.49 19.20 22.88
N VAL A 337 -1.65 18.90 22.31
CA VAL A 337 -2.18 19.51 21.09
C VAL A 337 -3.41 20.34 21.45
N LYS A 338 -3.42 21.61 21.07
CA LYS A 338 -4.53 22.52 21.30
C LYS A 338 -5.04 23.06 19.96
N ASN A 339 -6.34 22.98 19.74
CA ASN A 339 -7.00 23.73 18.66
C ASN A 339 -7.09 25.19 19.08
N THR A 340 -6.35 26.07 18.39
CA THR A 340 -6.28 27.50 18.67
C THR A 340 -7.17 28.35 17.78
N GLY A 341 -7.84 27.75 16.81
CA GLY A 341 -8.86 28.41 16.01
C GLY A 341 -10.13 28.71 16.80
N ASP A 342 -11.00 29.49 16.22
CA ASP A 342 -12.23 29.96 16.86
C ASP A 342 -13.51 29.42 16.24
N THR A 343 -13.43 28.74 15.08
CA THR A 343 -14.61 28.41 14.27
C THR A 343 -14.75 26.89 14.07
N TYR A 344 -13.69 26.18 13.67
CA TYR A 344 -13.80 24.79 13.23
C TYR A 344 -13.20 23.82 14.23
N ALA A 345 -13.92 22.74 14.50
CA ALA A 345 -13.34 21.56 15.12
C ALA A 345 -12.44 20.83 14.11
N GLY A 346 -11.34 20.28 14.55
CA GLY A 346 -10.41 19.57 13.68
C GLY A 346 -9.59 18.51 14.39
N LYS A 347 -8.90 17.69 13.60
CA LYS A 347 -7.91 16.72 14.07
C LYS A 347 -6.52 17.15 13.62
N GLU A 348 -5.51 16.85 14.41
CA GLU A 348 -4.10 17.11 14.05
C GLU A 348 -3.26 15.86 14.22
N VAL A 349 -2.20 15.74 13.38
CA VAL A 349 -1.22 14.67 13.46
C VAL A 349 0.04 15.18 14.11
N VAL A 350 0.44 14.56 15.22
CA VAL A 350 1.75 14.77 15.82
C VAL A 350 2.75 13.81 15.18
N GLN A 351 3.87 14.33 14.71
CA GLN A 351 4.95 13.57 14.07
C GLN A 351 6.22 13.76 14.89
N ILE A 352 6.88 12.64 15.20
CA ILE A 352 8.14 12.63 15.95
C ILE A 352 9.24 12.15 15.03
N TYR A 353 10.22 13.00 14.80
CA TYR A 353 11.41 12.67 14.03
C TYR A 353 12.63 12.60 14.94
N VAL A 354 13.60 11.78 14.56
CA VAL A 354 14.86 11.66 15.32
C VAL A 354 16.07 11.86 14.41
N SER A 355 16.96 12.76 14.82
CA SER A 355 18.31 12.86 14.28
C SER A 355 19.22 11.92 15.05
N CYS A 356 19.73 10.86 14.42
CA CYS A 356 20.69 9.94 15.00
C CYS A 356 22.12 10.46 14.87
N PRO A 357 23.04 10.09 15.76
CA PRO A 357 24.44 10.52 15.69
C PRO A 357 25.11 10.07 14.39
N GLN A 358 25.89 10.93 13.77
CA GLN A 358 26.70 10.62 12.60
C GLN A 358 28.02 10.01 13.05
N GLY A 359 28.07 8.69 13.07
CA GLY A 359 29.22 7.90 13.51
C GLY A 359 29.98 7.27 12.34
N GLU A 360 30.25 5.97 12.45
CA GLU A 360 30.84 5.19 11.34
C GLU A 360 29.84 5.01 10.19
N LEU A 361 28.56 4.84 10.54
CA LEU A 361 27.48 4.77 9.55
C LEU A 361 26.97 6.19 9.24
N VAL A 362 27.00 6.56 7.95
CA VAL A 362 26.34 7.78 7.48
C VAL A 362 24.84 7.57 7.51
N LYS A 363 24.10 8.53 8.08
CA LYS A 363 22.66 8.45 8.27
C LYS A 363 21.94 9.64 7.67
N GLU A 364 20.67 9.48 7.43
CA GLU A 364 19.76 10.58 7.14
C GLU A 364 19.74 11.62 8.28
N PHE A 365 19.43 12.87 7.97
CA PHE A 365 19.41 13.93 8.97
C PHE A 365 18.29 13.72 9.98
N ARG A 366 17.09 13.30 9.54
CA ARG A 366 15.97 12.93 10.41
C ARG A 366 15.24 11.72 9.84
N ARG A 367 14.79 10.83 10.73
CA ARG A 367 13.89 9.72 10.41
C ARG A 367 12.63 9.82 11.25
N LEU A 368 11.49 9.41 10.69
CA LEU A 368 10.24 9.26 11.43
C LEU A 368 10.40 8.14 12.46
N ALA A 369 10.13 8.44 13.72
CA ALA A 369 10.25 7.48 14.82
C ALA A 369 8.91 7.13 15.45
N GLY A 370 7.93 8.06 15.39
CA GLY A 370 6.58 7.83 15.89
C GLY A 370 5.62 8.91 15.45
N PHE A 371 4.34 8.62 15.54
CA PHE A 371 3.28 9.58 15.23
C PHE A 371 1.99 9.22 15.96
N GLY A 372 1.08 10.19 16.05
CA GLY A 372 -0.26 9.96 16.57
C GLY A 372 -1.22 11.03 16.11
N LYS A 373 -2.50 10.67 15.94
CA LYS A 373 -3.54 11.60 15.54
C LYS A 373 -4.47 11.89 16.71
N THR A 374 -4.87 13.16 16.88
CA THR A 374 -5.80 13.56 17.92
C THR A 374 -7.21 13.05 17.63
N LYS A 375 -8.05 12.99 18.66
CA LYS A 375 -9.49 13.04 18.49
C LYS A 375 -9.90 14.36 17.83
N LEU A 376 -11.19 14.48 17.47
CA LEU A 376 -11.73 15.75 17.00
C LEU A 376 -11.73 16.78 18.15
N LEU A 377 -10.96 17.84 18.01
CA LEU A 377 -10.83 18.91 19.01
C LEU A 377 -11.70 20.10 18.64
N ALA A 378 -12.61 20.50 19.50
CA ALA A 378 -13.37 21.75 19.37
C ALA A 378 -12.45 22.99 19.48
N PRO A 379 -12.88 24.16 18.98
CA PRO A 379 -12.15 25.41 19.24
C PRO A 379 -11.79 25.60 20.72
N GLY A 380 -10.52 25.84 21.00
CA GLY A 380 -9.97 26.00 22.36
C GLY A 380 -9.72 24.69 23.12
N GLU A 381 -10.20 23.53 22.62
CA GLU A 381 -9.98 22.23 23.26
C GLU A 381 -8.53 21.77 23.10
N GLU A 382 -8.03 21.06 24.11
CA GLU A 382 -6.71 20.44 24.08
C GLU A 382 -6.77 18.95 24.39
N GLN A 383 -5.75 18.22 23.90
CA GLN A 383 -5.53 16.80 24.19
C GLN A 383 -4.09 16.58 24.62
N HIS A 384 -3.90 15.85 25.71
CA HIS A 384 -2.61 15.31 26.10
C HIS A 384 -2.44 13.93 25.47
N MET A 385 -1.27 13.68 24.90
CA MET A 385 -0.94 12.40 24.26
C MET A 385 0.46 11.97 24.70
N THR A 386 0.67 10.67 24.78
CA THR A 386 1.99 10.06 24.90
C THR A 386 2.21 9.14 23.73
N ILE A 387 3.20 9.44 22.88
CA ILE A 387 3.59 8.62 21.74
C ILE A 387 4.78 7.79 22.14
N THR A 388 4.65 6.47 22.07
CA THR A 388 5.67 5.51 22.52
C THR A 388 6.06 4.59 21.37
N PHE A 389 7.36 4.44 21.12
CA PHE A 389 7.95 3.60 20.08
C PHE A 389 9.18 2.84 20.61
N PRO A 390 9.56 1.69 20.03
CA PRO A 390 10.72 0.94 20.48
C PRO A 390 12.03 1.71 20.21
N LEU A 391 12.97 1.65 21.14
CA LEU A 391 14.30 2.22 20.93
C LEU A 391 14.99 1.63 19.68
N TYR A 392 14.67 0.39 19.35
CA TYR A 392 15.10 -0.32 18.13
C TYR A 392 14.78 0.45 16.83
N GLN A 393 13.73 1.29 16.82
CA GLN A 393 13.39 2.14 15.67
C GLN A 393 14.51 3.12 15.28
N LEU A 394 15.42 3.40 16.22
CA LEU A 394 16.55 4.31 16.03
C LEU A 394 17.83 3.59 15.56
N ALA A 395 17.86 2.26 15.58
CA ALA A 395 19.00 1.47 15.14
C ALA A 395 19.24 1.57 13.64
N SER A 396 20.50 1.41 13.25
CA SER A 396 20.93 1.28 11.84
C SER A 396 21.64 -0.06 11.66
N TYR A 397 21.58 -0.63 10.44
CA TYR A 397 22.22 -1.90 10.17
C TYR A 397 23.67 -1.73 9.74
N SER A 398 24.58 -2.44 10.44
CA SER A 398 25.98 -2.54 10.09
C SER A 398 26.23 -3.86 9.35
N GLU A 399 26.57 -3.77 8.07
CA GLU A 399 26.94 -4.95 7.26
C GLU A 399 28.22 -5.60 7.77
N ASP A 400 29.18 -4.80 8.24
CA ASP A 400 30.46 -5.29 8.77
C ASP A 400 30.28 -6.10 10.06
N GLN A 401 29.33 -5.71 10.90
CA GLN A 401 29.02 -6.42 12.16
C GLN A 401 27.89 -7.45 12.01
N ALA A 402 27.20 -7.45 10.88
CA ALA A 402 25.96 -8.19 10.67
C ALA A 402 24.94 -7.94 11.80
N ALA A 403 24.72 -6.67 12.16
CA ALA A 403 23.96 -6.32 13.35
C ALA A 403 23.20 -5.00 13.22
N TRP A 404 22.07 -4.92 13.91
CA TRP A 404 21.39 -3.65 14.19
C TRP A 404 22.04 -2.97 15.38
N ILE A 405 22.60 -1.78 15.19
CA ILE A 405 23.38 -1.06 16.19
C ILE A 405 22.80 0.33 16.47
N LEU A 406 23.00 0.77 17.71
CA LEU A 406 22.88 2.17 18.11
C LEU A 406 24.29 2.71 18.33
N GLU A 407 24.69 3.73 17.58
CA GLU A 407 26.00 4.36 17.76
C GLU A 407 25.98 5.35 18.91
N PRO A 408 27.10 5.56 19.62
CA PRO A 408 27.17 6.47 20.78
C PRO A 408 26.97 7.93 20.34
N GLY A 409 26.35 8.72 21.18
CA GLY A 409 26.11 10.13 20.95
C GLY A 409 24.71 10.59 21.29
N LYS A 410 24.35 11.76 20.77
CA LYS A 410 23.04 12.35 21.03
C LYS A 410 22.05 12.03 19.90
N TYR A 411 20.84 11.71 20.29
CA TYR A 411 19.68 11.47 19.42
C TYR A 411 18.70 12.63 19.63
N GLY A 412 18.64 13.56 18.67
CA GLY A 412 17.78 14.75 18.75
C GLY A 412 16.34 14.42 18.41
N ILE A 413 15.39 14.74 19.30
CA ILE A 413 13.95 14.48 19.13
C ILE A 413 13.27 15.75 18.65
N TRP A 414 12.65 15.67 17.47
CA TRP A 414 11.94 16.76 16.83
C TRP A 414 10.44 16.45 16.83
N VAL A 415 9.62 17.42 17.23
CA VAL A 415 8.18 17.27 17.36
C VAL A 415 7.47 18.34 16.51
N GLY A 416 6.50 17.95 15.71
CA GLY A 416 5.72 18.87 14.89
C GLY A 416 4.52 18.16 14.25
N ASN A 417 3.88 18.83 13.29
CA ASN A 417 2.82 18.29 12.46
C ASN A 417 3.24 18.07 11.00
N GLU A 418 4.50 18.35 10.70
CA GLU A 418 5.20 18.04 9.45
C GLU A 418 6.72 18.07 9.66
N LEU A 419 7.47 17.50 8.74
CA LEU A 419 8.93 17.42 8.82
C LEU A 419 9.59 18.82 8.91
N ASN A 420 9.22 19.71 7.98
CA ASN A 420 9.93 20.98 7.79
C ASN A 420 9.73 21.99 8.94
N THR A 421 8.60 21.92 9.63
CA THR A 421 8.25 22.80 10.78
C THR A 421 8.45 22.12 12.12
N SER A 422 8.91 20.86 12.15
CA SER A 422 9.21 20.16 13.41
C SER A 422 10.31 20.87 14.20
N VAL A 423 10.15 20.93 15.51
CA VAL A 423 11.01 21.67 16.44
C VAL A 423 11.77 20.70 17.31
N LEU A 424 13.08 20.93 17.48
CA LEU A 424 13.91 20.18 18.42
C LEU A 424 13.40 20.36 19.84
N SER A 425 12.88 19.29 20.44
CA SER A 425 12.10 19.32 21.67
C SER A 425 12.65 18.43 22.77
N GLY A 426 13.58 17.54 22.46
CA GLY A 426 14.18 16.62 23.41
C GLY A 426 15.44 15.97 22.87
N ALA A 427 16.07 15.15 23.66
CA ALA A 427 17.17 14.30 23.18
C ALA A 427 17.37 13.08 24.09
N LEU A 428 17.96 12.02 23.54
CA LEU A 428 18.60 10.93 24.27
C LEU A 428 20.11 11.07 24.12
N GLU A 429 20.87 10.47 25.02
CA GLU A 429 22.34 10.38 24.91
C GLU A 429 22.80 8.98 25.30
N LEU A 430 23.36 8.26 24.33
CA LEU A 430 23.90 6.90 24.49
C LEU A 430 25.38 6.99 24.75
N ASP A 431 25.85 6.32 25.80
CA ASP A 431 27.23 6.41 26.28
C ASP A 431 28.23 5.61 25.43
N GLN A 432 27.85 4.46 24.91
CA GLN A 432 28.67 3.56 24.08
C GLN A 432 27.79 2.92 22.99
N GLU A 433 28.44 2.30 22.00
CA GLU A 433 27.71 1.51 21.00
C GLU A 433 26.95 0.37 21.67
N ALA A 434 25.71 0.13 21.21
CA ALA A 434 24.87 -0.97 21.63
C ALA A 434 24.45 -1.81 20.44
N VAL A 435 24.75 -3.10 20.46
CA VAL A 435 24.21 -4.07 19.51
C VAL A 435 22.83 -4.48 20.01
N MET A 436 21.79 -4.10 19.30
CA MET A 436 20.41 -4.45 19.66
C MET A 436 20.05 -5.86 19.18
N VAL A 437 20.35 -6.17 17.90
CA VAL A 437 20.07 -7.48 17.31
C VAL A 437 21.29 -7.95 16.54
N GLN A 438 21.81 -9.12 16.88
CA GLN A 438 22.87 -9.78 16.15
C GLN A 438 22.27 -10.75 15.15
N CYS A 439 22.53 -10.52 13.87
CA CYS A 439 22.03 -11.29 12.73
C CYS A 439 23.15 -12.03 12.00
N GLU A 440 22.82 -12.65 10.88
CA GLU A 440 23.71 -12.99 9.76
C GLU A 440 23.42 -12.09 8.58
N ASN A 441 24.43 -11.86 7.72
CA ASN A 441 24.21 -11.09 6.48
C ASN A 441 23.35 -11.89 5.49
N ILE A 442 22.50 -11.19 4.75
CA ILE A 442 21.56 -11.75 3.77
C ILE A 442 21.70 -11.05 2.40
N CYS A 443 21.24 -11.71 1.36
CA CYS A 443 21.16 -11.15 0.00
C CYS A 443 22.44 -10.43 -0.45
N PRO A 444 23.62 -11.07 -0.44
CA PRO A 444 24.89 -10.42 -0.71
C PRO A 444 24.91 -9.77 -2.10
N LEU A 445 25.40 -8.54 -2.15
CA LEU A 445 25.55 -7.78 -3.39
C LEU A 445 26.58 -8.49 -4.29
N LYS A 446 26.21 -8.79 -5.55
CA LYS A 446 27.06 -9.55 -6.51
C LYS A 446 27.84 -8.66 -7.46
N GLU A 447 27.54 -7.37 -7.52
CA GLU A 447 28.23 -6.40 -8.37
C GLU A 447 28.48 -5.12 -7.58
N GLU A 448 29.39 -4.27 -8.06
CA GLU A 448 29.69 -2.98 -7.44
C GLU A 448 28.47 -2.04 -7.57
N LEU A 449 28.04 -1.48 -6.44
CA LEU A 449 27.01 -0.45 -6.36
C LEU A 449 27.59 0.77 -5.65
N LYS A 450 27.53 1.92 -6.31
CA LYS A 450 27.97 3.18 -5.71
C LYS A 450 26.75 3.97 -5.24
N GLU A 451 26.51 3.95 -3.96
CA GLU A 451 25.46 4.76 -3.36
C GLU A 451 25.86 6.24 -3.24
N ILE A 452 24.85 7.12 -3.35
CA ILE A 452 25.05 8.55 -3.12
C ILE A 452 25.37 8.81 -1.65
N MET A 453 26.24 9.80 -1.42
CA MET A 453 26.64 10.20 -0.06
C MET A 453 26.46 11.68 0.15
N PRO A 454 25.90 12.13 1.27
CA PRO A 454 25.81 13.54 1.59
C PRO A 454 27.21 14.12 1.87
N PHE A 455 27.34 15.43 1.68
CA PHE A 455 28.61 16.12 1.88
C PHE A 455 28.95 16.11 3.39
N ALA A 456 29.95 15.34 3.80
CA ALA A 456 30.29 15.11 5.22
C ALA A 456 30.40 16.41 6.05
N LYS A 457 31.04 17.47 5.50
CA LYS A 457 31.12 18.77 6.18
C LYS A 457 29.78 19.44 6.42
N LYS A 458 28.80 19.26 5.52
CA LYS A 458 27.44 19.79 5.70
C LYS A 458 26.69 18.99 6.77
N VAL A 459 26.82 17.67 6.75
CA VAL A 459 26.22 16.79 7.75
C VAL A 459 26.73 17.12 9.16
N GLN A 460 28.05 17.20 9.32
CA GLN A 460 28.67 17.59 10.61
C GLN A 460 28.25 18.99 11.07
N ALA A 461 28.22 19.97 10.15
CA ALA A 461 27.77 21.32 10.51
C ALA A 461 26.31 21.34 11.00
N ARG A 462 25.43 20.57 10.39
CA ARG A 462 24.02 20.46 10.84
C ARG A 462 23.92 19.76 12.20
N GLU A 463 24.69 18.71 12.41
CA GLU A 463 24.75 18.01 13.70
C GLU A 463 25.23 18.92 14.82
N LEU A 464 26.33 19.67 14.61
CA LEU A 464 26.81 20.66 15.56
C LEU A 464 25.77 21.77 15.83
N ALA A 465 25.06 22.22 14.80
CA ALA A 465 24.06 23.27 14.93
C ALA A 465 22.92 22.85 15.88
N TRP A 466 22.35 21.67 15.72
CA TRP A 466 21.27 21.24 16.62
C TRP A 466 21.80 20.85 18.02
N HIS A 467 23.06 20.43 18.17
CA HIS A 467 23.68 20.28 19.49
C HIS A 467 23.79 21.63 20.24
N GLU A 468 24.15 22.70 19.52
CA GLU A 468 24.15 24.04 20.12
C GLU A 468 22.73 24.54 20.42
N GLU A 469 21.75 24.19 19.58
CA GLU A 469 20.34 24.50 19.84
C GLU A 469 19.83 23.81 21.12
N LEU A 470 20.18 22.53 21.37
CA LEU A 470 19.87 21.84 22.64
C LEU A 470 20.39 22.62 23.86
N LYS A 471 21.65 23.04 23.78
CA LYS A 471 22.27 23.83 24.88
C LYS A 471 21.58 25.18 25.06
N ALA A 472 21.27 25.88 23.96
CA ALA A 472 20.61 27.18 23.99
C ALA A 472 19.20 27.09 24.59
N LYS A 473 18.50 26.00 24.34
CA LYS A 473 17.16 25.72 24.90
C LYS A 473 17.20 25.15 26.31
N GLY A 474 18.38 24.82 26.84
CA GLY A 474 18.54 24.19 28.16
C GLY A 474 17.98 22.76 28.22
N ILE A 475 17.89 22.08 27.07
CA ILE A 475 17.41 20.70 27.00
C ILE A 475 18.52 19.75 27.46
N VAL A 476 18.24 19.00 28.53
CA VAL A 476 19.15 17.96 29.04
C VAL A 476 18.75 16.62 28.41
N PRO A 477 19.68 15.95 27.70
CA PRO A 477 19.41 14.64 27.13
C PRO A 477 19.08 13.60 28.20
N VAL A 478 18.14 12.69 27.89
CA VAL A 478 17.89 11.52 28.73
C VAL A 478 19.02 10.52 28.51
N ALA A 479 19.74 10.17 29.59
CA ALA A 479 20.86 9.24 29.52
C ALA A 479 20.36 7.81 29.26
N VAL A 480 20.97 7.16 28.28
CA VAL A 480 20.77 5.75 27.96
C VAL A 480 22.14 5.05 28.06
N LYS A 481 22.19 3.95 28.77
CA LYS A 481 23.43 3.19 28.92
C LYS A 481 23.39 1.95 28.03
N ALA A 482 24.41 1.76 27.20
CA ALA A 482 24.54 0.58 26.36
C ALA A 482 24.50 -0.74 27.20
N ALA A 483 25.07 -0.70 28.40
CA ALA A 483 25.04 -1.83 29.34
C ALA A 483 23.62 -2.24 29.80
N ASP A 484 22.64 -1.35 29.69
CA ASP A 484 21.24 -1.63 30.03
C ASP A 484 20.42 -2.08 28.80
N ILE A 485 21.04 -2.28 27.61
CA ILE A 485 20.43 -2.74 26.39
C ILE A 485 20.94 -4.17 26.09
N PRO A 486 20.15 -5.19 26.39
CA PRO A 486 20.56 -6.55 26.04
C PRO A 486 20.57 -6.78 24.51
N THR A 487 21.54 -7.58 24.05
CA THR A 487 21.60 -7.97 22.64
C THR A 487 20.71 -9.19 22.39
N GLU A 488 19.76 -9.06 21.51
CA GLU A 488 19.05 -10.19 20.94
C GLU A 488 19.99 -10.93 19.98
N LYS A 489 20.10 -12.25 20.12
CA LYS A 489 20.82 -13.09 19.15
C LYS A 489 19.81 -13.91 18.40
N VAL A 490 19.78 -13.76 17.08
CA VAL A 490 18.91 -14.55 16.22
C VAL A 490 19.36 -16.01 16.23
N ASP A 491 18.43 -16.91 16.46
CA ASP A 491 18.64 -18.36 16.37
C ASP A 491 18.09 -18.85 15.01
N TYR A 492 19.00 -19.06 14.05
CA TYR A 492 18.65 -19.53 12.73
C TYR A 492 18.26 -21.01 12.77
N GLN A 493 16.97 -21.26 12.71
CA GLN A 493 16.36 -22.55 12.96
C GLN A 493 16.66 -23.58 11.85
N LYS A 494 16.95 -24.79 12.25
CA LYS A 494 16.92 -25.94 11.34
C LYS A 494 15.50 -26.46 11.21
N ILE A 495 15.20 -27.07 10.06
CA ILE A 495 13.93 -27.76 9.86
C ILE A 495 13.78 -28.82 10.95
N PRO A 496 12.68 -28.80 11.74
CA PRO A 496 12.46 -29.80 12.79
C PRO A 496 12.42 -31.23 12.21
N GLU A 497 12.95 -32.21 12.93
CA GLU A 497 12.83 -33.61 12.54
C GLU A 497 11.39 -34.13 12.56
N VAL A 498 10.56 -33.56 13.45
CA VAL A 498 9.13 -33.83 13.59
C VAL A 498 8.39 -32.52 13.62
N LEU A 499 7.44 -32.34 12.69
CA LEU A 499 6.60 -31.17 12.62
C LEU A 499 5.56 -31.20 13.75
N PRO A 500 5.35 -30.07 14.47
CA PRO A 500 4.52 -30.08 15.66
C PRO A 500 3.01 -30.03 15.37
N GLY A 501 2.21 -30.46 16.36
CA GLY A 501 0.76 -30.30 16.37
C GLY A 501 0.00 -31.03 15.27
N ARG A 502 -1.30 -30.70 15.11
CA ARG A 502 -2.19 -31.38 14.17
C ARG A 502 -1.75 -31.23 12.71
N ALA A 503 -1.25 -30.07 12.33
CA ALA A 503 -0.76 -29.87 10.96
C ALA A 503 0.42 -30.80 10.66
N GLY A 504 1.35 -30.95 11.61
CA GLY A 504 2.47 -31.89 11.51
C GLY A 504 2.03 -33.34 11.38
N GLU A 505 1.07 -33.78 12.24
CA GLU A 505 0.51 -35.13 12.16
C GLU A 505 -0.12 -35.43 10.79
N ILE A 506 -0.81 -34.47 10.19
CA ILE A 506 -1.43 -34.59 8.86
C ILE A 506 -0.34 -34.71 7.78
N VAL A 507 0.62 -33.81 7.78
CA VAL A 507 1.68 -33.75 6.77
C VAL A 507 2.57 -34.98 6.80
N GLU A 508 2.88 -35.53 7.97
CA GLU A 508 3.66 -36.76 8.12
C GLU A 508 2.95 -37.99 7.55
N GLN A 509 1.64 -37.99 7.42
CA GLN A 509 0.85 -39.10 6.86
C GLN A 509 0.53 -38.92 5.37
N MET A 510 0.78 -37.73 4.79
CA MET A 510 0.59 -37.50 3.35
C MET A 510 1.59 -38.30 2.51
N SER A 511 1.12 -38.84 1.39
CA SER A 511 1.99 -39.41 0.36
C SER A 511 2.79 -38.27 -0.33
N GLU A 512 3.92 -38.63 -0.95
CA GLU A 512 4.72 -37.68 -1.73
C GLU A 512 3.88 -36.92 -2.77
N GLU A 513 3.01 -37.63 -3.48
CA GLU A 513 2.11 -37.05 -4.49
C GLU A 513 1.14 -36.04 -3.88
N GLN A 514 0.59 -36.31 -2.69
CA GLN A 514 -0.28 -35.37 -1.98
C GLN A 514 0.49 -34.13 -1.52
N LEU A 515 1.72 -34.28 -1.06
CA LEU A 515 2.60 -33.15 -0.71
C LEU A 515 2.90 -32.28 -1.93
N VAL A 516 3.21 -32.90 -3.10
CA VAL A 516 3.44 -32.18 -4.35
C VAL A 516 2.21 -31.37 -4.75
N GLN A 517 1.02 -31.98 -4.70
CA GLN A 517 -0.22 -31.28 -5.05
C GLN A 517 -0.56 -30.13 -4.08
N MET A 518 -0.22 -30.27 -2.81
CA MET A 518 -0.44 -29.19 -1.81
C MET A 518 0.57 -28.04 -1.91
N ALA A 519 1.65 -28.19 -2.65
CA ALA A 519 2.66 -27.15 -2.84
C ALA A 519 2.22 -26.03 -3.77
N THR A 520 1.07 -26.15 -4.41
CA THR A 520 0.53 -25.14 -5.34
C THR A 520 -0.91 -24.77 -4.98
N GLY A 521 -1.40 -23.70 -5.57
CA GLY A 521 -2.85 -23.44 -5.64
C GLY A 521 -3.56 -24.48 -6.53
N ASP A 522 -4.88 -24.44 -6.53
CA ASP A 522 -5.73 -25.21 -7.47
C ASP A 522 -6.17 -24.30 -8.61
N PRO A 523 -5.62 -24.46 -9.83
CA PRO A 523 -5.99 -23.62 -10.97
C PRO A 523 -7.40 -23.92 -11.52
N GLY A 524 -8.06 -25.00 -11.04
CA GLY A 524 -9.35 -25.46 -11.57
C GLY A 524 -9.23 -26.06 -12.97
N LYS A 525 -9.57 -27.31 -13.13
CA LYS A 525 -9.37 -28.08 -14.41
C LYS A 525 -10.15 -27.52 -15.62
N ASP A 526 -11.18 -26.69 -15.40
CA ASP A 526 -12.10 -26.25 -16.46
C ASP A 526 -12.10 -24.73 -16.69
N GLN A 527 -11.28 -23.95 -16.01
CA GLN A 527 -11.23 -22.50 -16.16
C GLN A 527 -9.80 -22.11 -16.56
N GLY A 528 -9.64 -21.62 -17.77
CA GLY A 528 -8.33 -21.17 -18.26
C GLY A 528 -7.67 -20.24 -17.22
N ASN A 529 -6.41 -20.48 -16.96
CA ASN A 529 -5.53 -19.85 -15.92
C ASN A 529 -5.37 -18.34 -16.03
N ALA A 530 -6.44 -17.62 -16.16
CA ALA A 530 -6.36 -16.18 -16.27
C ALA A 530 -6.31 -15.57 -14.87
N LEU A 531 -5.43 -14.61 -14.75
CA LEU A 531 -5.25 -13.74 -13.61
C LEU A 531 -6.60 -13.31 -12.98
N GLY A 532 -6.81 -13.70 -11.74
CA GLY A 532 -7.96 -13.28 -10.94
C GLY A 532 -9.29 -14.00 -11.20
N SER A 533 -9.27 -15.21 -11.77
CA SER A 533 -10.47 -16.04 -11.95
C SER A 533 -10.26 -17.53 -11.69
N ALA A 534 -9.21 -17.88 -10.97
CA ALA A 534 -8.86 -19.27 -10.65
C ALA A 534 -9.70 -19.86 -9.50
N GLY A 535 -10.51 -19.07 -8.80
CA GLY A 535 -11.37 -19.55 -7.73
C GLY A 535 -12.65 -20.20 -8.25
N ILE A 536 -12.91 -21.41 -7.81
CA ILE A 536 -14.05 -22.24 -8.24
C ILE A 536 -15.27 -22.02 -7.35
N SER A 537 -15.06 -21.92 -6.03
CA SER A 537 -16.15 -21.86 -5.04
C SER A 537 -16.70 -20.45 -4.86
N VAL A 538 -15.86 -19.42 -5.03
CA VAL A 538 -16.26 -18.02 -4.93
C VAL A 538 -15.94 -17.30 -6.26
N PRO A 539 -16.94 -17.02 -7.08
CA PRO A 539 -16.72 -16.40 -8.40
C PRO A 539 -16.01 -15.06 -8.32
N GLY A 540 -14.90 -14.95 -9.06
CA GLY A 540 -14.03 -13.77 -9.07
C GLY A 540 -12.91 -13.79 -8.03
N SER A 541 -12.84 -14.80 -7.16
CA SER A 541 -11.68 -15.01 -6.29
C SER A 541 -10.42 -15.30 -7.11
N ALA A 542 -9.27 -14.93 -6.55
CA ALA A 542 -8.00 -15.02 -7.25
C ALA A 542 -7.50 -16.46 -7.39
N ALA A 543 -7.69 -17.27 -6.35
CA ALA A 543 -7.33 -18.70 -6.32
C ALA A 543 -7.99 -19.41 -5.14
N GLU A 544 -7.77 -20.73 -5.10
CA GLU A 544 -8.10 -21.60 -3.97
C GLU A 544 -6.95 -22.57 -3.70
N THR A 545 -6.88 -23.12 -2.49
CA THR A 545 -5.98 -24.25 -2.19
C THR A 545 -6.62 -25.56 -2.61
N PRO A 546 -5.84 -26.58 -2.99
CA PRO A 546 -6.37 -27.85 -3.48
C PRO A 546 -7.07 -28.69 -2.39
N LEU A 547 -8.03 -29.49 -2.79
CA LEU A 547 -8.78 -30.42 -1.94
C LEU A 547 -8.10 -31.80 -1.87
N VAL A 548 -6.85 -31.86 -1.49
CA VAL A 548 -6.06 -33.11 -1.49
C VAL A 548 -6.30 -33.97 -0.24
N ALA A 549 -6.48 -33.33 0.90
CA ALA A 549 -6.64 -34.00 2.20
C ALA A 549 -8.02 -33.72 2.83
N ALA A 550 -9.07 -33.63 2.00
CA ALA A 550 -10.42 -33.21 2.43
C ALA A 550 -11.20 -34.31 3.16
N GLU A 551 -10.82 -35.59 3.03
CA GLU A 551 -11.55 -36.72 3.61
C GLU A 551 -11.07 -37.03 5.04
N GLU A 552 -11.91 -37.78 5.78
CA GLU A 552 -11.54 -38.35 7.08
C GLU A 552 -10.28 -39.23 6.97
N PRO A 553 -9.35 -39.22 7.93
CA PRO A 553 -9.48 -38.52 9.23
C PRO A 553 -8.97 -37.07 9.24
N TRP A 554 -8.46 -36.55 8.11
CA TRP A 554 -7.73 -35.28 8.05
C TRP A 554 -8.66 -34.04 8.02
N ASN A 555 -9.68 -34.05 7.16
CA ASN A 555 -10.64 -32.95 7.01
C ASN A 555 -9.97 -31.58 6.74
N VAL A 556 -8.97 -31.53 5.86
CA VAL A 556 -8.32 -30.27 5.44
C VAL A 556 -9.21 -29.58 4.40
N ALA A 557 -9.74 -28.43 4.74
CA ALA A 557 -10.58 -27.62 3.85
C ALA A 557 -9.74 -26.99 2.72
N SER A 558 -10.38 -26.61 1.61
CA SER A 558 -9.81 -25.65 0.67
C SER A 558 -10.20 -24.24 1.12
N ILE A 559 -9.30 -23.29 1.02
CA ILE A 559 -9.52 -21.88 1.31
C ILE A 559 -9.50 -21.05 0.04
N ALA A 560 -10.38 -20.04 -0.03
CA ALA A 560 -10.44 -19.11 -1.15
C ALA A 560 -9.67 -17.81 -0.84
N LEU A 561 -8.97 -17.30 -1.86
CA LEU A 561 -8.14 -16.10 -1.81
C LEU A 561 -8.76 -15.02 -2.70
N ALA A 562 -8.93 -13.79 -2.19
CA ALA A 562 -9.43 -12.67 -2.98
C ALA A 562 -8.39 -11.57 -3.12
N ASP A 563 -8.26 -11.05 -4.33
CA ASP A 563 -7.44 -9.88 -4.62
C ASP A 563 -8.19 -8.57 -4.31
N GLY A 564 -7.55 -7.42 -4.52
CA GLY A 564 -8.11 -6.09 -4.41
C GLY A 564 -7.61 -5.32 -3.18
N PRO A 565 -6.46 -4.61 -3.25
CA PRO A 565 -5.93 -3.86 -2.10
C PRO A 565 -6.78 -2.67 -1.66
N ALA A 566 -7.77 -2.25 -2.45
CA ALA A 566 -8.77 -1.24 -2.07
C ALA A 566 -10.16 -1.82 -1.75
N GLY A 567 -10.24 -3.11 -1.38
CA GLY A 567 -11.47 -3.87 -1.11
C GLY A 567 -11.51 -5.16 -1.90
N LEU A 568 -12.36 -6.12 -1.50
CA LEU A 568 -12.40 -7.43 -2.16
C LEU A 568 -12.78 -7.32 -3.63
N ARG A 569 -11.97 -7.95 -4.50
CA ARG A 569 -12.24 -8.05 -5.92
C ARG A 569 -12.94 -9.36 -6.24
N LEU A 570 -14.26 -9.36 -6.14
CA LEU A 570 -15.11 -10.50 -6.50
C LEU A 570 -15.98 -10.15 -7.70
N LYS A 571 -16.59 -11.14 -8.33
CA LYS A 571 -17.53 -10.90 -9.41
C LYS A 571 -18.83 -10.31 -8.87
N LYS A 572 -19.24 -9.13 -9.36
CA LYS A 572 -20.48 -8.43 -8.88
C LYS A 572 -21.72 -9.30 -8.96
N GLU A 573 -21.86 -10.06 -10.05
CA GLU A 573 -23.00 -10.93 -10.34
C GLU A 573 -22.53 -12.19 -11.05
N TYR A 574 -23.04 -13.34 -10.65
CA TYR A 574 -22.86 -14.61 -11.33
C TYR A 574 -24.16 -15.42 -11.32
N GLN A 575 -24.24 -16.46 -12.15
CA GLN A 575 -25.42 -17.30 -12.24
C GLN A 575 -25.16 -18.69 -11.71
N VAL A 576 -26.20 -19.28 -11.12
CA VAL A 576 -26.25 -20.68 -10.71
C VAL A 576 -27.39 -21.38 -11.46
N GLU A 577 -27.05 -22.41 -12.23
CA GLU A 577 -28.00 -23.23 -12.98
C GLU A 577 -27.84 -24.71 -12.57
N ASN A 578 -28.94 -25.38 -12.25
CA ASN A 578 -28.93 -26.79 -11.81
C ASN A 578 -27.95 -27.10 -10.67
N GLY A 579 -27.81 -26.18 -9.71
CA GLY A 579 -26.92 -26.32 -8.56
C GLY A 579 -25.41 -26.17 -8.87
N ARG A 580 -25.05 -25.61 -10.03
CA ARG A 580 -23.67 -25.34 -10.45
C ARG A 580 -23.49 -23.90 -10.86
N ILE A 581 -22.30 -23.34 -10.58
CA ILE A 581 -21.91 -22.01 -11.06
C ILE A 581 -21.77 -22.08 -12.59
N VAL A 582 -22.43 -21.16 -13.29
CA VAL A 582 -22.30 -21.04 -14.76
C VAL A 582 -20.92 -20.48 -15.07
N PRO A 583 -20.08 -21.17 -15.86
CA PRO A 583 -18.76 -20.72 -16.22
C PRO A 583 -18.79 -19.34 -16.89
N THR A 584 -17.86 -18.49 -16.50
CA THR A 584 -17.74 -17.13 -17.01
C THR A 584 -16.43 -16.94 -17.77
N ASP A 585 -16.49 -16.09 -18.79
CA ASP A 585 -15.31 -15.66 -19.54
C ASP A 585 -14.38 -14.87 -18.59
N PHE A 586 -13.07 -15.15 -18.63
CA PHE A 586 -12.10 -14.42 -17.82
C PHE A 586 -12.08 -12.91 -18.16
N LEU A 587 -12.33 -12.54 -19.42
CA LEU A 587 -12.47 -11.14 -19.85
C LEU A 587 -13.57 -10.38 -19.07
N SER A 588 -14.52 -11.12 -18.47
CA SER A 588 -15.54 -10.54 -17.60
C SER A 588 -15.02 -10.04 -16.25
N ALA A 589 -13.81 -10.39 -15.88
CA ALA A 589 -13.15 -9.90 -14.66
C ALA A 589 -12.24 -8.68 -14.91
N LEU A 590 -11.92 -8.37 -16.17
CA LEU A 590 -11.07 -7.25 -16.52
C LEU A 590 -11.88 -5.97 -16.71
N GLU A 591 -11.41 -4.87 -16.12
CA GLU A 591 -12.01 -3.53 -16.27
C GLU A 591 -13.53 -3.54 -16.04
N GLY A 592 -13.99 -4.26 -15.01
CA GLY A 592 -15.43 -4.41 -14.75
C GLY A 592 -16.22 -5.15 -15.82
N GLY A 593 -15.55 -5.93 -16.69
CA GLY A 593 -16.15 -6.67 -17.79
C GLY A 593 -16.19 -5.91 -19.12
N PHE A 594 -15.48 -4.80 -19.24
CA PHE A 594 -15.43 -3.97 -20.46
C PHE A 594 -15.02 -4.75 -21.72
N PHE A 595 -14.15 -5.75 -21.61
CA PHE A 595 -13.70 -6.59 -22.70
C PHE A 595 -14.61 -7.81 -22.96
N ALA A 596 -15.52 -8.13 -22.06
CA ALA A 596 -16.36 -9.31 -22.16
C ALA A 596 -17.45 -9.17 -23.23
N ALA A 597 -17.77 -10.29 -23.90
CA ALA A 597 -18.97 -10.37 -24.70
C ALA A 597 -20.23 -10.43 -23.81
N SER A 598 -21.28 -9.72 -24.18
CA SER A 598 -22.58 -9.84 -23.52
C SER A 598 -23.09 -11.28 -23.67
N LYS A 599 -23.34 -11.95 -22.53
CA LYS A 599 -23.94 -13.30 -22.51
C LYS A 599 -25.34 -13.25 -21.93
N GLU A 600 -26.21 -14.11 -22.45
CA GLU A 600 -27.55 -14.30 -21.91
C GLU A 600 -27.48 -14.85 -20.47
N LYS A 601 -28.21 -14.24 -19.54
CA LYS A 601 -28.28 -14.71 -18.16
C LYS A 601 -29.08 -15.98 -18.07
N ARG A 602 -28.55 -17.01 -17.37
CA ARG A 602 -29.17 -18.30 -17.17
C ARG A 602 -29.22 -18.67 -15.70
N GLY A 603 -30.33 -19.25 -15.24
CA GLY A 603 -30.50 -19.68 -13.86
C GLY A 603 -30.74 -18.54 -12.88
N THR A 604 -30.32 -18.71 -11.61
CA THR A 604 -30.48 -17.75 -10.51
C THR A 604 -29.27 -16.86 -10.40
N SER A 605 -29.48 -15.54 -10.40
CA SER A 605 -28.41 -14.56 -10.13
C SER A 605 -28.06 -14.50 -8.66
N TYR A 606 -26.75 -14.44 -8.37
CA TYR A 606 -26.18 -14.14 -7.08
C TYR A 606 -25.34 -12.87 -7.16
N TYR A 607 -25.38 -12.03 -6.13
CA TYR A 607 -24.72 -10.74 -6.07
C TYR A 607 -23.67 -10.69 -4.96
N GLN A 608 -22.47 -10.21 -5.28
CA GLN A 608 -21.31 -10.08 -4.39
C GLN A 608 -20.78 -8.64 -4.43
N TYR A 609 -21.60 -7.67 -4.00
CA TYR A 609 -21.17 -6.28 -3.96
C TYR A 609 -20.21 -6.04 -2.79
N CYS A 610 -18.96 -5.78 -3.14
CA CYS A 610 -17.90 -5.46 -2.18
C CYS A 610 -17.78 -3.95 -1.98
N THR A 611 -17.14 -3.54 -0.91
CA THR A 611 -16.92 -2.12 -0.59
C THR A 611 -15.58 -1.66 -1.16
N ALA A 612 -15.60 -0.66 -2.05
CA ALA A 612 -14.39 0.02 -2.48
C ALA A 612 -14.02 1.12 -1.48
N ILE A 613 -12.98 0.86 -0.69
CA ILE A 613 -12.37 1.82 0.24
C ILE A 613 -11.35 2.72 -0.50
N PRO A 614 -10.89 3.82 0.09
CA PRO A 614 -9.77 4.58 -0.45
C PRO A 614 -8.52 3.72 -0.64
N VAL A 615 -7.71 4.04 -1.65
CA VAL A 615 -6.47 3.31 -1.92
C VAL A 615 -5.41 3.51 -0.83
N GLY A 616 -4.39 2.65 -0.81
CA GLY A 616 -3.36 2.62 0.24
C GLY A 616 -2.73 3.98 0.53
N THR A 617 -2.29 4.73 -0.50
CA THR A 617 -1.74 6.08 -0.34
C THR A 617 -2.70 7.01 0.40
N LEU A 618 -3.99 7.01 0.03
CA LEU A 618 -4.98 7.88 0.70
C LEU A 618 -5.26 7.43 2.13
N LEU A 619 -5.29 6.12 2.39
CA LEU A 619 -5.41 5.60 3.75
C LEU A 619 -4.22 6.01 4.62
N ALA A 620 -3.01 5.95 4.09
CA ALA A 620 -1.81 6.40 4.80
C ALA A 620 -1.84 7.91 5.08
N GLN A 621 -2.35 8.73 4.16
CA GLN A 621 -2.54 10.18 4.36
C GLN A 621 -3.49 10.51 5.52
N THR A 622 -4.29 9.57 6.00
CA THR A 622 -5.07 9.76 7.23
C THR A 622 -4.19 9.83 8.48
N TRP A 623 -3.03 9.18 8.50
CA TRP A 623 -2.18 8.98 9.70
C TRP A 623 -2.97 8.45 10.91
N ASN A 624 -4.05 7.72 10.67
CA ASN A 624 -5.01 7.27 11.68
C ASN A 624 -5.08 5.74 11.71
N LEU A 625 -4.27 5.15 12.58
CA LEU A 625 -4.15 3.70 12.73
C LEU A 625 -5.49 3.06 13.16
N ASP A 626 -6.24 3.71 14.06
CA ASP A 626 -7.52 3.20 14.53
C ASP A 626 -8.56 3.12 13.39
N LEU A 627 -8.61 4.15 12.53
CA LEU A 627 -9.50 4.16 11.37
C LEU A 627 -9.14 3.07 10.36
N VAL A 628 -7.85 2.85 10.11
CA VAL A 628 -7.39 1.77 9.22
C VAL A 628 -7.73 0.40 9.82
N ARG A 629 -7.62 0.23 11.13
CA ARG A 629 -8.05 -0.98 11.84
C ARG A 629 -9.55 -1.22 11.74
N GLU A 630 -10.36 -0.16 11.88
CA GLU A 630 -11.84 -0.21 11.70
C GLU A 630 -12.22 -0.65 10.27
N LEU A 631 -11.51 -0.15 9.26
CA LEU A 631 -11.67 -0.58 7.86
C LEU A 631 -11.26 -2.04 7.65
N GLY A 632 -10.16 -2.48 8.28
CA GLY A 632 -9.72 -3.87 8.25
C GLY A 632 -10.78 -4.82 8.81
N GLU A 633 -11.37 -4.49 9.96
CA GLU A 633 -12.46 -5.27 10.56
C GLU A 633 -13.68 -5.35 9.63
N MET A 634 -14.05 -4.24 9.00
CA MET A 634 -15.11 -4.19 8.00
C MET A 634 -14.82 -5.13 6.80
N ILE A 635 -13.59 -5.12 6.26
CA ILE A 635 -13.19 -6.04 5.19
C ILE A 635 -13.22 -7.49 5.66
N GLY A 636 -12.74 -7.78 6.89
CA GLY A 636 -12.81 -9.12 7.49
C GLY A 636 -14.24 -9.66 7.53
N HIS A 637 -15.22 -8.83 7.87
CA HIS A 637 -16.65 -9.23 7.83
C HIS A 637 -17.16 -9.46 6.40
N GLU A 638 -16.68 -8.71 5.40
CA GLU A 638 -17.00 -9.04 4.00
C GLU A 638 -16.34 -10.35 3.55
N MET A 639 -15.11 -10.63 4.00
CA MET A 639 -14.45 -11.93 3.76
C MET A 639 -15.25 -13.08 4.34
N GLU A 640 -15.68 -12.97 5.59
CA GLU A 640 -16.54 -13.97 6.24
C GLU A 640 -17.84 -14.19 5.46
N LEU A 641 -18.52 -13.11 5.07
CA LEU A 641 -19.78 -13.16 4.31
C LEU A 641 -19.63 -13.86 2.97
N PHE A 642 -18.54 -13.61 2.25
CA PHE A 642 -18.32 -14.17 0.91
C PHE A 642 -17.50 -15.47 0.89
N GLY A 643 -17.06 -15.96 2.06
CA GLY A 643 -16.31 -17.21 2.19
C GLY A 643 -14.85 -17.10 1.77
N ILE A 644 -14.26 -15.90 1.85
CA ILE A 644 -12.84 -15.64 1.61
C ILE A 644 -12.05 -15.83 2.90
N THR A 645 -10.94 -16.55 2.83
CA THR A 645 -10.04 -16.76 3.97
C THR A 645 -8.85 -15.79 3.94
N LEU A 646 -8.17 -15.66 2.79
CA LEU A 646 -7.04 -14.76 2.63
C LEU A 646 -7.38 -13.60 1.68
N TRP A 647 -7.16 -12.40 2.16
CA TRP A 647 -7.19 -11.20 1.34
C TRP A 647 -5.77 -10.86 0.88
N LEU A 648 -5.54 -10.81 -0.45
CA LEU A 648 -4.24 -10.54 -1.05
C LEU A 648 -3.89 -9.05 -0.96
N ALA A 649 -3.83 -8.56 0.26
CA ALA A 649 -3.58 -7.19 0.67
C ALA A 649 -3.17 -7.14 2.15
N PRO A 650 -2.65 -6.00 2.64
CA PRO A 650 -2.32 -4.79 1.90
C PRO A 650 -1.03 -4.88 1.06
N GLY A 651 -0.98 -4.10 -0.03
CA GLY A 651 0.28 -3.75 -0.69
C GLY A 651 1.03 -2.71 0.14
N MET A 652 2.36 -2.86 0.31
CA MET A 652 3.10 -1.99 1.23
C MET A 652 4.54 -1.69 0.80
N ASN A 653 4.86 -1.83 -0.47
CA ASN A 653 6.18 -1.46 -0.99
C ASN A 653 6.42 0.05 -0.83
N ILE A 654 7.67 0.44 -0.77
CA ILE A 654 8.07 1.84 -0.60
C ILE A 654 7.81 2.64 -1.89
N HIS A 655 7.28 3.86 -1.76
CA HIS A 655 7.19 4.82 -2.86
C HIS A 655 8.59 5.35 -3.18
N ARG A 656 9.35 4.58 -3.95
CA ARG A 656 10.73 4.90 -4.32
C ARG A 656 10.80 6.02 -5.36
N ASN A 657 9.90 5.99 -6.33
CA ASN A 657 9.84 6.96 -7.42
C ASN A 657 8.37 7.26 -7.77
N PRO A 658 8.00 8.53 -8.08
CA PRO A 658 6.61 8.90 -8.40
C PRO A 658 6.07 8.25 -9.68
N LEU A 659 6.90 7.69 -10.53
CA LEU A 659 6.48 7.02 -11.77
C LEU A 659 6.12 5.54 -11.57
N CYS A 660 6.38 4.92 -10.42
CA CYS A 660 5.95 3.54 -10.18
C CYS A 660 4.42 3.41 -10.32
N GLY A 661 3.99 2.52 -11.21
CA GLY A 661 2.59 2.38 -11.57
C GLY A 661 1.68 1.95 -10.42
N ARG A 662 2.22 1.25 -9.42
CA ARG A 662 1.47 0.72 -8.27
C ARG A 662 1.58 1.55 -6.99
N ASN A 663 2.19 2.74 -7.01
CA ASN A 663 2.25 3.58 -5.80
C ASN A 663 0.85 3.83 -5.19
N PHE A 664 -0.21 3.92 -6.00
CA PHE A 664 -1.58 4.17 -5.50
C PHE A 664 -2.01 3.18 -4.42
N GLU A 665 -1.67 1.90 -4.54
CA GLU A 665 -2.07 0.85 -3.59
C GLU A 665 -1.10 0.68 -2.41
N TYR A 666 0.11 1.23 -2.51
CA TYR A 666 1.08 1.26 -1.44
C TYR A 666 0.86 2.46 -0.53
N TYR A 667 1.57 2.54 0.59
CA TYR A 667 1.25 3.51 1.63
C TYR A 667 2.12 4.77 1.58
N SER A 668 3.44 4.65 1.49
CA SER A 668 4.36 5.76 1.75
C SER A 668 5.79 5.53 1.25
N GLU A 669 6.55 6.61 1.15
CA GLU A 669 8.01 6.58 1.02
C GLU A 669 8.73 6.20 2.33
N ASP A 670 8.01 6.19 3.47
CA ASP A 670 8.56 5.90 4.80
C ASP A 670 8.18 4.50 5.28
N PRO A 671 9.18 3.65 5.66
CA PRO A 671 8.92 2.27 6.07
C PRO A 671 8.18 2.14 7.41
N LEU A 672 8.33 3.09 8.37
CA LEU A 672 7.55 3.05 9.61
C LEU A 672 6.07 3.29 9.33
N LEU A 673 5.77 4.34 8.57
CA LEU A 673 4.38 4.65 8.22
C LEU A 673 3.74 3.50 7.43
N ALA A 674 4.44 2.97 6.41
CA ALA A 674 3.95 1.84 5.62
C ALA A 674 3.72 0.59 6.47
N GLY A 675 4.66 0.24 7.33
CA GLY A 675 4.58 -0.91 8.24
C GLY A 675 3.44 -0.79 9.24
N MET A 676 3.27 0.37 9.87
CA MET A 676 2.20 0.61 10.85
C MET A 676 0.81 0.61 10.21
N MET A 677 0.66 1.16 8.99
CA MET A 677 -0.61 1.09 8.25
C MET A 677 -0.96 -0.35 7.89
N ALA A 678 0.02 -1.12 7.41
CA ALA A 678 -0.17 -2.55 7.10
C ALA A 678 -0.49 -3.37 8.36
N ALA A 679 0.20 -3.13 9.47
CA ALA A 679 -0.08 -3.77 10.75
C ALA A 679 -1.52 -3.47 11.23
N SER A 680 -1.95 -2.21 11.17
CA SER A 680 -3.30 -1.82 11.60
C SER A 680 -4.40 -2.45 10.74
N MET A 681 -4.22 -2.47 9.42
CA MET A 681 -5.13 -3.15 8.50
C MET A 681 -5.21 -4.66 8.81
N THR A 682 -4.06 -5.29 9.02
CA THR A 682 -3.94 -6.72 9.36
C THR A 682 -4.65 -7.04 10.66
N LEU A 683 -4.39 -6.30 11.73
CA LEU A 683 -5.06 -6.48 13.03
C LEU A 683 -6.58 -6.33 12.91
N GLY A 684 -7.04 -5.39 12.10
CA GLY A 684 -8.47 -5.23 11.83
C GLY A 684 -9.09 -6.46 11.17
N VAL A 685 -8.52 -6.93 10.05
CA VAL A 685 -9.00 -8.12 9.31
C VAL A 685 -8.95 -9.36 10.20
N GLN A 686 -7.85 -9.60 10.90
CA GLN A 686 -7.59 -10.81 11.67
C GLN A 686 -8.36 -10.88 12.99
N LYS A 687 -9.03 -9.80 13.39
CA LYS A 687 -10.02 -9.80 14.47
C LYS A 687 -11.24 -10.67 14.12
N VAL A 688 -11.55 -10.80 12.82
CA VAL A 688 -12.65 -11.66 12.36
C VAL A 688 -12.18 -13.12 12.29
N PRO A 689 -12.89 -14.06 12.95
CA PRO A 689 -12.44 -15.45 13.07
C PRO A 689 -12.08 -16.12 11.74
N GLY A 690 -10.84 -16.57 11.63
CA GLY A 690 -10.32 -17.32 10.51
C GLY A 690 -10.15 -16.56 9.20
N CYS A 691 -10.24 -15.22 9.23
CA CYS A 691 -9.87 -14.35 8.11
C CYS A 691 -8.46 -13.80 8.31
N GLY A 692 -7.69 -13.63 7.23
CA GLY A 692 -6.33 -13.12 7.31
C GLY A 692 -5.89 -12.30 6.10
N THR A 693 -4.85 -11.50 6.30
CA THR A 693 -4.21 -10.71 5.25
C THR A 693 -3.04 -11.47 4.62
N THR A 694 -2.71 -11.07 3.39
CA THR A 694 -1.49 -11.46 2.69
C THR A 694 -0.74 -10.18 2.33
N ILE A 695 0.19 -9.76 3.19
CA ILE A 695 0.98 -8.55 2.92
C ILE A 695 1.89 -8.75 1.71
N LYS A 696 2.02 -7.72 0.86
CA LYS A 696 2.70 -7.82 -0.45
C LYS A 696 3.35 -6.51 -0.90
N HIS A 697 4.29 -6.53 -1.83
CA HIS A 697 5.00 -7.67 -2.45
C HIS A 697 6.39 -7.78 -1.85
N TYR A 698 6.73 -8.90 -1.28
CA TYR A 698 7.93 -9.14 -0.48
C TYR A 698 9.10 -9.62 -1.34
N ALA A 699 10.10 -8.78 -1.72
CA ALA A 699 10.23 -7.36 -1.47
C ALA A 699 10.75 -6.63 -2.73
N CYS A 700 10.92 -5.29 -2.65
CA CYS A 700 11.53 -4.49 -3.71
C CYS A 700 10.74 -4.43 -5.03
N ASN A 701 9.41 -4.55 -5.01
CA ASN A 701 8.59 -4.32 -6.21
C ASN A 701 8.36 -2.82 -6.42
N ASN A 702 9.38 -2.12 -6.93
CA ASN A 702 9.41 -0.67 -7.10
C ASN A 702 9.44 -0.23 -8.57
N GLN A 703 9.44 -1.18 -9.51
CA GLN A 703 9.34 -0.99 -10.95
C GLN A 703 8.31 -1.97 -11.52
N GLU A 704 7.36 -1.48 -12.33
CA GLU A 704 6.36 -2.33 -12.99
C GLU A 704 6.81 -2.76 -14.39
N ASP A 705 7.53 -1.91 -15.12
CA ASP A 705 8.08 -2.26 -16.42
C ASP A 705 9.09 -3.40 -16.28
N ASN A 706 8.84 -4.51 -16.96
CA ASN A 706 9.64 -5.75 -16.87
C ASN A 706 9.79 -6.31 -15.45
N ARG A 707 8.81 -6.14 -14.56
CA ARG A 707 8.87 -6.55 -13.15
C ARG A 707 9.25 -8.03 -12.93
N MET A 708 8.89 -8.92 -13.88
CA MET A 708 9.20 -10.35 -13.82
C MET A 708 10.65 -10.68 -14.17
N GLY A 709 11.40 -9.75 -14.75
CA GLY A 709 12.79 -9.93 -15.18
C GLY A 709 13.73 -8.82 -14.72
N SER A 710 13.28 -7.94 -13.83
CA SER A 710 14.10 -6.88 -13.24
C SER A 710 14.84 -7.38 -12.00
N ASP A 711 16.14 -7.08 -11.90
CA ASP A 711 16.96 -7.36 -10.73
C ASP A 711 17.15 -6.08 -9.90
N SER A 712 16.61 -6.07 -8.70
CA SER A 712 16.79 -5.00 -7.71
C SER A 712 18.17 -5.15 -7.08
N ILE A 713 19.09 -4.24 -7.45
CA ILE A 713 20.49 -4.24 -7.03
C ILE A 713 20.67 -3.21 -5.93
N LEU A 714 20.91 -3.65 -4.70
CA LEU A 714 21.00 -2.78 -3.52
C LEU A 714 21.90 -3.38 -2.45
N SER A 715 22.46 -2.51 -1.57
CA SER A 715 23.20 -2.95 -0.39
C SER A 715 22.26 -3.63 0.61
N GLU A 716 22.79 -4.51 1.44
CA GLU A 716 22.01 -5.17 2.49
C GLU A 716 21.45 -4.16 3.49
N ARG A 717 22.22 -3.13 3.82
CA ARG A 717 21.78 -2.05 4.68
C ARG A 717 20.52 -1.36 4.12
N THR A 718 20.56 -0.98 2.85
CA THR A 718 19.42 -0.36 2.16
C THR A 718 18.22 -1.31 2.13
N LEU A 719 18.45 -2.59 1.81
CA LEU A 719 17.41 -3.62 1.82
C LEU A 719 16.73 -3.69 3.20
N ARG A 720 17.51 -3.78 4.29
CA ARG A 720 16.99 -3.94 5.65
C ARG A 720 16.34 -2.67 6.21
N GLU A 721 17.00 -1.50 6.07
CA GLU A 721 16.52 -0.25 6.68
C GLU A 721 15.32 0.37 5.97
N ILE A 722 15.15 0.10 4.66
CA ILE A 722 14.11 0.73 3.84
C ILE A 722 13.10 -0.31 3.33
N TYR A 723 13.52 -1.29 2.55
CA TYR A 723 12.61 -2.13 1.77
C TYR A 723 12.04 -3.32 2.53
N LEU A 724 12.74 -3.83 3.53
CA LEU A 724 12.28 -4.89 4.44
C LEU A 724 11.68 -4.34 5.73
N LYS A 725 12.05 -3.12 6.16
CA LYS A 725 11.67 -2.57 7.46
C LYS A 725 10.16 -2.49 7.68
N GLY A 726 9.41 -2.09 6.67
CA GLY A 726 7.94 -2.07 6.78
C GLY A 726 7.34 -3.47 6.99
N PHE A 727 7.87 -4.49 6.30
CA PHE A 727 7.46 -5.89 6.47
C PHE A 727 7.84 -6.42 7.85
N GLU A 728 9.05 -6.11 8.34
CA GLU A 728 9.45 -6.43 9.71
C GLU A 728 8.46 -5.91 10.75
N ILE A 729 8.09 -4.62 10.63
CA ILE A 729 7.11 -3.97 11.53
C ILE A 729 5.77 -4.68 11.44
N ALA A 730 5.24 -4.89 10.24
CA ALA A 730 3.95 -5.54 10.04
C ALA A 730 3.91 -6.97 10.58
N ILE A 731 4.99 -7.73 10.44
CA ILE A 731 5.10 -9.09 10.98
C ILE A 731 5.16 -9.06 12.50
N LYS A 732 6.07 -8.28 13.08
CA LYS A 732 6.26 -8.24 14.54
C LYS A 732 5.06 -7.66 15.27
N ASP A 733 4.34 -6.69 14.66
CA ASP A 733 3.23 -5.98 15.31
C ASP A 733 1.85 -6.59 15.03
N ALA A 734 1.68 -7.41 13.97
CA ALA A 734 0.36 -7.92 13.58
C ALA A 734 0.31 -9.38 13.14
N GLN A 735 1.44 -10.06 12.92
CA GLN A 735 1.50 -11.46 12.46
C GLN A 735 0.49 -11.74 11.33
N PRO A 736 0.68 -11.20 10.11
CA PRO A 736 -0.23 -11.48 9.00
C PRO A 736 -0.31 -12.99 8.73
N MET A 737 -1.50 -13.48 8.38
CA MET A 737 -1.71 -14.91 8.13
C MET A 737 -0.89 -15.40 6.92
N SER A 738 -0.56 -14.48 5.99
CA SER A 738 0.26 -14.82 4.82
C SER A 738 1.12 -13.63 4.34
N ILE A 739 2.15 -13.97 3.55
CA ILE A 739 3.00 -13.04 2.79
C ILE A 739 3.01 -13.48 1.34
N MET A 740 3.01 -12.51 0.39
CA MET A 740 3.23 -12.78 -1.03
C MET A 740 4.58 -12.22 -1.45
N THR A 741 5.45 -13.07 -2.02
CA THR A 741 6.73 -12.62 -2.60
C THR A 741 6.50 -11.85 -3.89
N SER A 742 7.44 -10.96 -4.21
CA SER A 742 7.40 -10.17 -5.44
C SER A 742 7.91 -10.93 -6.67
N TYR A 743 7.71 -10.36 -7.85
CA TYR A 743 8.16 -10.94 -9.12
C TYR A 743 9.66 -10.77 -9.40
N ASN A 744 10.25 -9.66 -8.93
CA ASN A 744 11.61 -9.26 -9.25
C ASN A 744 12.68 -10.16 -8.60
N LEU A 745 13.91 -10.02 -9.08
CA LEU A 745 15.08 -10.53 -8.40
C LEU A 745 15.57 -9.53 -7.35
N ILE A 746 16.29 -10.04 -6.36
CA ILE A 746 17.03 -9.26 -5.37
C ILE A 746 18.49 -9.71 -5.42
N ASN A 747 19.39 -8.85 -5.88
CA ASN A 747 20.82 -9.18 -6.04
C ASN A 747 21.04 -10.50 -6.79
N GLY A 748 20.27 -10.71 -7.87
CA GLY A 748 20.40 -11.87 -8.76
C GLY A 748 19.76 -13.16 -8.24
N VAL A 749 18.82 -13.09 -7.27
CA VAL A 749 17.99 -14.21 -6.81
C VAL A 749 16.53 -13.80 -6.86
N HIS A 750 15.69 -14.60 -7.54
CA HIS A 750 14.25 -14.31 -7.53
C HIS A 750 13.70 -14.26 -6.10
N ALA A 751 12.90 -13.25 -5.79
CA ALA A 751 12.31 -13.07 -4.46
C ALA A 751 11.54 -14.32 -4.02
N ALA A 752 10.87 -15.02 -4.95
CA ALA A 752 10.15 -16.26 -4.66
C ALA A 752 11.08 -17.45 -4.33
N ASN A 753 12.34 -17.42 -4.76
CA ASN A 753 13.35 -18.46 -4.47
C ASN A 753 14.43 -17.98 -3.48
N CYS A 754 14.19 -16.85 -2.79
CA CYS A 754 15.17 -16.25 -1.91
C CYS A 754 15.04 -16.79 -0.47
N TYR A 755 15.90 -17.73 -0.10
CA TYR A 755 15.97 -18.31 1.24
C TYR A 755 16.26 -17.24 2.31
N ASP A 756 17.11 -16.26 1.97
CA ASP A 756 17.52 -15.21 2.90
C ASP A 756 16.33 -14.35 3.33
N THR A 757 15.43 -13.98 2.41
CA THR A 757 14.25 -13.19 2.77
C THR A 757 13.15 -14.09 3.34
N CYS A 758 12.79 -15.20 2.68
CA CYS A 758 11.65 -16.03 3.09
C CYS A 758 11.89 -16.78 4.41
N THR A 759 13.10 -17.30 4.64
CA THR A 759 13.40 -18.08 5.85
C THR A 759 14.18 -17.26 6.86
N ARG A 760 15.38 -16.75 6.52
CA ARG A 760 16.22 -16.06 7.50
C ARG A 760 15.56 -14.80 8.06
N ALA A 761 15.18 -13.87 7.19
CA ALA A 761 14.60 -12.62 7.66
C ALA A 761 13.18 -12.83 8.21
N ALA A 762 12.24 -13.33 7.40
CA ALA A 762 10.84 -13.39 7.84
C ALA A 762 10.62 -14.34 9.01
N ARG A 763 11.17 -15.57 8.98
CA ARG A 763 10.88 -16.58 10.00
C ARG A 763 11.84 -16.54 11.17
N ASP A 764 13.15 -16.53 10.91
CA ASP A 764 14.15 -16.65 11.98
C ASP A 764 14.34 -15.32 12.71
N GLU A 765 14.43 -14.19 12.00
CA GLU A 765 14.66 -12.88 12.63
C GLU A 765 13.38 -12.21 13.15
N TRP A 766 12.26 -12.38 12.43
CA TRP A 766 11.01 -11.67 12.80
C TRP A 766 9.92 -12.59 13.38
N GLY A 767 10.15 -13.90 13.38
CA GLY A 767 9.24 -14.86 13.97
C GLY A 767 7.92 -15.05 13.19
N PHE A 768 7.93 -14.88 11.86
CA PHE A 768 6.74 -15.05 11.03
C PHE A 768 6.20 -16.48 11.11
N ALA A 769 4.94 -16.63 11.53
CA ALA A 769 4.30 -17.93 11.78
C ALA A 769 3.29 -18.36 10.68
N GLY A 770 2.98 -17.48 9.73
CA GLY A 770 2.03 -17.72 8.65
C GLY A 770 2.63 -18.48 7.45
N ALA A 771 1.90 -18.48 6.32
CA ALA A 771 2.36 -19.06 5.08
C ALA A 771 2.88 -17.99 4.09
N ILE A 772 3.92 -18.33 3.34
CA ILE A 772 4.44 -17.49 2.25
C ILE A 772 3.97 -18.08 0.92
N MET A 773 3.50 -17.24 0.00
CA MET A 773 3.10 -17.63 -1.36
C MET A 773 3.86 -16.82 -2.41
N THR A 774 3.94 -17.35 -3.63
CA THR A 774 4.45 -16.58 -4.77
C THR A 774 3.40 -15.57 -5.23
N ASP A 775 3.82 -14.54 -5.95
CA ASP A 775 2.93 -13.85 -6.86
C ASP A 775 2.56 -14.77 -8.04
N TRP A 776 1.56 -14.38 -8.86
CA TRP A 776 0.94 -15.25 -9.87
C TRP A 776 1.89 -15.58 -11.03
N THR A 777 2.02 -16.86 -11.35
CA THR A 777 2.81 -17.38 -12.48
C THR A 777 4.32 -17.06 -12.44
N THR A 778 4.89 -16.70 -11.30
CA THR A 778 6.31 -16.34 -11.15
C THR A 778 7.24 -17.46 -11.62
N THR A 779 6.89 -18.72 -11.37
CA THR A 779 7.69 -19.90 -11.75
C THR A 779 7.65 -20.25 -13.24
N ASN A 780 6.73 -19.66 -13.98
CA ASN A 780 6.49 -19.98 -15.40
C ASN A 780 7.05 -18.93 -16.36
N VAL A 781 7.72 -17.91 -15.86
CA VAL A 781 8.31 -16.83 -16.65
C VAL A 781 9.83 -16.91 -16.58
N GLN A 782 10.46 -17.32 -17.68
CA GLN A 782 11.92 -17.41 -17.82
C GLN A 782 12.45 -16.17 -18.58
N ILE A 783 12.39 -14.98 -17.95
CA ILE A 783 12.90 -13.76 -18.57
C ILE A 783 14.33 -13.49 -18.12
N GLN A 784 14.64 -13.58 -16.84
CA GLN A 784 15.98 -13.40 -16.29
C GLN A 784 16.15 -14.27 -15.04
N GLY A 785 17.16 -15.14 -15.07
CA GLY A 785 17.31 -16.12 -14.02
C GLY A 785 16.23 -17.21 -14.05
N GLU A 786 16.36 -18.22 -13.24
CA GLU A 786 15.42 -19.33 -13.15
C GLU A 786 14.66 -19.26 -11.81
N CYS A 787 13.34 -19.09 -11.87
CA CYS A 787 12.46 -19.27 -10.73
C CYS A 787 11.75 -20.61 -10.86
N THR A 788 11.89 -21.51 -9.89
CA THR A 788 11.31 -22.85 -9.93
C THR A 788 10.45 -23.13 -8.70
N ALA A 789 9.48 -24.03 -8.84
CA ALA A 789 8.63 -24.45 -7.74
C ALA A 789 9.44 -25.17 -6.64
N ALA A 790 10.38 -26.03 -7.01
CA ALA A 790 11.29 -26.65 -6.06
C ALA A 790 12.19 -25.63 -5.35
N GLY A 791 12.62 -24.60 -6.07
CA GLY A 791 13.34 -23.46 -5.49
C GLY A 791 12.51 -22.69 -4.47
N CYS A 792 11.19 -22.54 -4.69
CA CYS A 792 10.28 -21.97 -3.69
C CYS A 792 10.26 -22.81 -2.42
N MET A 793 10.14 -24.12 -2.54
CA MET A 793 10.15 -25.05 -1.38
C MET A 793 11.45 -24.96 -0.58
N ARG A 794 12.61 -24.92 -1.26
CA ARG A 794 13.90 -24.69 -0.59
C ARG A 794 13.96 -23.36 0.15
N ALA A 795 13.44 -22.31 -0.47
CA ALA A 795 13.44 -20.97 0.10
C ALA A 795 12.50 -20.81 1.32
N GLY A 796 11.54 -21.72 1.51
CA GLY A 796 10.50 -21.58 2.52
C GLY A 796 9.33 -20.70 2.05
N ASN A 797 9.15 -20.59 0.74
CA ASN A 797 7.98 -20.05 0.08
C ASN A 797 6.99 -21.20 -0.13
N ASP A 798 5.91 -21.22 0.64
CA ASP A 798 5.13 -22.42 0.95
C ASP A 798 4.12 -22.82 -0.14
N MET A 799 3.70 -21.86 -0.98
CA MET A 799 2.70 -22.08 -2.04
C MET A 799 3.08 -21.38 -3.34
N VAL A 800 3.11 -22.16 -4.43
CA VAL A 800 3.26 -21.62 -5.78
C VAL A 800 1.87 -21.28 -6.35
N MET A 801 1.66 -20.03 -6.73
CA MET A 801 0.36 -19.55 -7.18
C MET A 801 0.37 -19.17 -8.68
N PRO A 802 -0.70 -19.47 -9.42
CA PRO A 802 -1.87 -20.27 -9.06
C PRO A 802 -1.57 -21.78 -9.06
N GLY A 803 -0.38 -22.21 -9.55
CA GLY A 803 0.06 -23.56 -9.73
C GLY A 803 -0.27 -24.12 -11.13
N MET A 804 0.67 -24.86 -11.70
CA MET A 804 0.55 -25.52 -12.99
C MET A 804 1.14 -26.92 -12.91
N GLU A 805 0.84 -27.79 -13.88
CA GLU A 805 1.40 -29.15 -13.88
C GLU A 805 2.94 -29.16 -14.00
N GLU A 806 3.50 -28.18 -14.71
CA GLU A 806 4.94 -27.99 -14.82
C GLU A 806 5.61 -27.74 -13.46
N ASP A 807 4.92 -27.07 -12.54
CA ASP A 807 5.39 -26.87 -11.15
C ASP A 807 5.45 -28.21 -10.39
N HIS A 808 4.43 -29.05 -10.52
CA HIS A 808 4.40 -30.37 -9.93
C HIS A 808 5.50 -31.28 -10.53
N GLU A 809 5.69 -31.26 -11.86
CA GLU A 809 6.75 -31.98 -12.54
C GLU A 809 8.14 -31.55 -12.05
N ASN A 810 8.36 -30.25 -11.87
CA ASN A 810 9.62 -29.73 -11.35
C ASN A 810 9.90 -30.25 -9.92
N ILE A 811 8.91 -30.17 -9.01
CA ILE A 811 9.06 -30.68 -7.64
C ILE A 811 9.36 -32.19 -7.63
N ARG A 812 8.58 -33.00 -8.37
CA ARG A 812 8.80 -34.46 -8.48
C ARG A 812 10.19 -34.78 -9.01
N LYS A 813 10.64 -34.06 -10.02
CA LYS A 813 11.97 -34.23 -10.62
C LYS A 813 13.06 -33.98 -9.58
N GLU A 814 13.00 -32.85 -8.89
CA GLU A 814 14.06 -32.47 -7.96
C GLU A 814 14.07 -33.34 -6.68
N LEU A 815 12.91 -33.79 -6.20
CA LEU A 815 12.86 -34.82 -5.14
C LEU A 815 13.56 -36.11 -5.58
N LYS A 816 13.31 -36.58 -6.80
CA LYS A 816 13.97 -37.81 -7.35
C LYS A 816 15.46 -37.63 -7.56
N GLU A 817 15.91 -36.44 -7.94
CA GLU A 817 17.33 -36.10 -8.14
C GLU A 817 18.06 -35.84 -6.80
N GLY A 818 17.31 -35.64 -5.71
CA GLY A 818 17.81 -35.30 -4.39
C GLY A 818 18.33 -33.88 -4.25
N THR A 819 17.92 -32.95 -5.13
CA THR A 819 18.24 -31.54 -5.08
C THR A 819 17.21 -30.75 -4.26
N LEU A 820 16.01 -31.29 -4.04
CA LEU A 820 15.04 -30.89 -3.06
C LEU A 820 14.93 -31.93 -1.95
N ASP A 821 15.12 -31.55 -0.68
CA ASP A 821 14.89 -32.44 0.46
C ASP A 821 13.38 -32.52 0.76
N ILE A 822 12.88 -33.75 0.96
CA ILE A 822 11.47 -33.97 1.33
C ILE A 822 11.07 -33.20 2.59
N ARG A 823 11.99 -32.91 3.50
CA ARG A 823 11.72 -32.12 4.70
C ARG A 823 11.46 -30.64 4.38
N GLU A 824 12.08 -30.08 3.34
CA GLU A 824 11.82 -28.72 2.87
C GLU A 824 10.40 -28.61 2.31
N LEU A 825 9.99 -29.59 1.50
CA LEU A 825 8.62 -29.70 1.01
C LEU A 825 7.63 -29.84 2.17
N LYS A 826 7.85 -30.78 3.09
CA LYS A 826 6.98 -31.01 4.26
C LYS A 826 6.85 -29.75 5.13
N ARG A 827 7.92 -28.99 5.36
CA ARG A 827 7.90 -27.71 6.08
C ARG A 827 6.96 -26.72 5.42
N CYS A 828 7.03 -26.57 4.11
CA CYS A 828 6.15 -25.66 3.37
C CYS A 828 4.68 -26.10 3.46
N ILE A 829 4.42 -27.39 3.25
CA ILE A 829 3.04 -27.90 3.36
C ILE A 829 2.51 -27.81 4.80
N TYR A 830 3.37 -27.96 5.81
CA TYR A 830 3.02 -27.74 7.20
C TYR A 830 2.52 -26.31 7.44
N ASN A 831 3.22 -25.29 6.95
CA ASN A 831 2.81 -23.90 7.10
C ASN A 831 1.45 -23.64 6.42
N THR A 832 1.27 -24.16 5.20
CA THR A 832 0.01 -24.08 4.45
C THR A 832 -1.15 -24.75 5.19
N VAL A 833 -0.96 -26.02 5.61
CA VAL A 833 -2.00 -26.76 6.36
C VAL A 833 -2.31 -26.07 7.68
N ASN A 834 -1.30 -25.53 8.37
CA ASN A 834 -1.51 -24.84 9.64
C ASN A 834 -2.43 -23.62 9.51
N ILE A 835 -2.27 -22.77 8.50
CA ILE A 835 -3.18 -21.64 8.28
C ILE A 835 -4.57 -22.11 7.81
N ILE A 836 -4.65 -23.17 7.00
CA ILE A 836 -5.94 -23.74 6.57
C ILE A 836 -6.75 -24.21 7.79
N LEU A 837 -6.14 -24.94 8.73
CA LEU A 837 -6.81 -25.42 9.94
C LEU A 837 -7.32 -24.29 10.86
N GLN A 838 -6.81 -23.08 10.69
CA GLN A 838 -7.22 -21.90 11.45
C GLN A 838 -8.23 -21.03 10.70
N SER A 839 -8.60 -21.41 9.48
CA SER A 839 -9.41 -20.60 8.57
C SER A 839 -10.91 -20.57 8.98
N ASN A 840 -11.60 -19.57 8.44
CA ASN A 840 -13.05 -19.42 8.55
C ASN A 840 -13.85 -20.55 7.87
N GLN A 841 -13.19 -21.53 7.27
CA GLN A 841 -13.84 -22.74 6.71
C GLN A 841 -14.27 -23.76 7.79
N TYR A 842 -13.86 -23.57 9.04
CA TYR A 842 -14.24 -24.42 10.17
C TYR A 842 -15.23 -23.74 11.11
N GLU A 843 -16.13 -24.57 11.74
CA GLU A 843 -17.12 -24.04 12.69
C GLU A 843 -16.47 -23.48 13.96
N GLU A 844 -15.29 -24.00 14.33
CA GLU A 844 -14.53 -23.62 15.51
C GLU A 844 -13.46 -22.53 15.27
N ALA A 845 -13.52 -21.82 14.14
CA ALA A 845 -12.55 -20.77 13.84
C ALA A 845 -12.53 -19.68 14.92
N VAL A 846 -11.31 -19.22 15.26
CA VAL A 846 -11.06 -18.13 16.22
C VAL A 846 -10.29 -17.02 15.54
N SER A 847 -10.27 -15.83 16.16
CA SER A 847 -9.44 -14.72 15.64
C SER A 847 -7.97 -15.12 15.65
N TYR A 848 -7.28 -14.88 14.53
CA TYR A 848 -5.89 -15.30 14.37
C TYR A 848 -4.96 -14.56 15.34
N GLU A 849 -5.24 -13.29 15.59
CA GLU A 849 -4.47 -12.46 16.53
C GLU A 849 -4.42 -13.04 17.97
N ASN A 850 -5.43 -13.82 18.39
CA ASN A 850 -5.48 -14.39 19.74
C ASN A 850 -4.42 -15.47 20.01
N GLN A 851 -3.62 -15.83 19.00
CA GLN A 851 -2.55 -16.83 19.11
C GLN A 851 -1.20 -16.21 19.47
N PHE A 852 -1.11 -14.88 19.46
CA PHE A 852 0.12 -14.15 19.65
C PHE A 852 -0.02 -13.13 20.78
N ASP A 853 1.03 -12.93 21.54
CA ASP A 853 1.12 -11.91 22.58
C ASP A 853 1.84 -10.66 22.05
N GLY A 854 1.49 -9.49 22.57
CA GLY A 854 2.20 -8.23 22.30
C GLY A 854 1.96 -7.60 20.93
N LEU A 855 0.91 -8.04 20.20
CA LEU A 855 0.54 -7.42 18.94
C LEU A 855 -0.03 -6.01 19.15
N GLY A 856 0.24 -5.10 18.21
CA GLY A 856 -0.22 -3.71 18.25
C GLY A 856 0.55 -2.83 19.23
N GLU A 857 1.76 -3.23 19.62
CA GLU A 857 2.58 -2.52 20.61
C GLU A 857 3.82 -1.80 20.05
N TRP A 858 4.09 -1.92 18.74
CA TRP A 858 5.23 -1.23 18.11
C TRP A 858 5.15 0.29 18.28
N LEU A 859 4.01 0.86 17.96
CA LEU A 859 3.72 2.27 18.15
C LEU A 859 2.41 2.42 18.93
N THR A 860 2.48 3.01 20.13
CA THR A 860 1.31 3.24 20.96
C THR A 860 1.09 4.72 21.23
N VAL A 861 -0.18 5.14 21.22
CA VAL A 861 -0.60 6.50 21.53
C VAL A 861 -1.62 6.43 22.66
N LYS A 862 -1.30 7.06 23.82
CA LYS A 862 -2.15 7.07 25.02
C LYS A 862 -2.60 8.47 25.38
#